data_c7e1c852783f6952d5ef13031f047c4d
#
_entry.id   c7e1c852783f6952d5ef13031f047c4d
#
_cell.length_a   1.000
_cell.length_b   1.000
_cell.length_c   1.000
_cell.angle_alpha   90.00
_cell.angle_beta   90.00
_cell.angle_gamma   90.00
#
_symmetry.space_group_name_H-M   'P 1'
#
loop_
_entity.id
_entity.type
_entity.pdbx_description
1 polymer ?
#
loop_
_entity_poly.entity_id
_entity_poly.type
_entity_poly.pdbx_seq_one_letter_code
_entity_poly.pdbx_strand_id
1 'polypeptide(L)'
;MHPSLRSVVARWMLAAGLAIFAAPVLSQNLPGEIRAVTAVEGVDEYRLPNGLQVLLIPDDSKPTTTVNLTYRVGSRHENYGETGMAHLLEHMLFKGSPNHPRAWEEFQRRGLQANGSTWFDRTNYTASFAANEGNLSWYVGWLADSMVNSYVARKDLDTEMTVVRNEMERGENNPSRILTQRTMAVMFDWHSYGNSTIGARADIENVDIPRLQAFYRLYYQPDNATLTISGKFDTARVLKSIADSLGAVPKPTRSLPFLYTLDPVQDGERSVILRRVGGTPLVQAGYRVPAGPARDYAAIQLLTVILGDSPSGRLHKRLTQQQLASGVSSYAFALHDPGAMFVGAQLAPGQDVDKARAELLATTESIGREPITADELARAKLKWAKDWEQSFTDPEQVGLAMSESISQGDWRLFFLTRDRVRDAQLADVQRVAVQYLLPANRTLGVYLPTEQPARAPVLARVDLTEALKDFMPQAAAAKVEAFEATPANIDARTQTFTVGGVKAAVLAKGTRGNAVTAVLVLRFGDEKSLAGHSAAAQAVAALLDKGTATLTREQVQDKLDALKTELGVSSAPGRVTVTLQSRRAYLPAALELVGDLLRNPAFAPDTLDEFKRAAQTGIEQQRKEPGAVVRNTLDRLGNPYPRGDVRYRPTFDELANDYGAITTQAVRDFHQRFYGAGHGEFAAVGDLDVAAVRTALERALAGWRTGAPFTRVPLPMIPIPSEQLLLPTPDRPNANMLVRLQVPLNDLDADYPALSLANYLLGSGGSSRLWKRIRETEGLSYDVRSQVDWNSIDRNSIWQASAIFAPQNRAKVEAAFREEVARALKDGFTPLELAEGMASLLNFRQLGRAQDDGVVFTLASNLYLGRTFAVAARVDAALGELTLDQVNAALRKYVTPDLFVSAFAGDFRP
;
A
#
# COMPACT_ATOMS: atom_id res chain seq x y z
N MET A 1 -36.26 -40.44 50.51
CA MET A 1 -35.14 -40.25 51.45
C MET A 1 -34.15 -39.25 50.82
N HIS A 2 -33.82 -38.17 51.51
CA HIS A 2 -33.08 -37.01 51.05
C HIS A 2 -31.65 -37.32 50.57
N PRO A 3 -31.18 -36.68 49.46
CA PRO A 3 -29.77 -36.51 49.23
C PRO A 3 -29.31 -35.16 49.80
N SER A 4 -28.14 -35.21 50.40
CA SER A 4 -27.49 -34.34 51.32
C SER A 4 -27.10 -32.93 50.81
N LEU A 5 -27.15 -31.99 51.73
CA LEU A 5 -26.79 -30.55 51.70
C LEU A 5 -25.30 -30.21 51.31
N ARG A 6 -24.56 -31.09 50.64
CA ARG A 6 -23.16 -30.83 50.32
C ARG A 6 -22.91 -30.32 48.88
N SER A 7 -23.93 -30.23 48.05
CA SER A 7 -23.77 -29.80 46.64
C SER A 7 -24.13 -28.33 46.38
N VAL A 8 -24.65 -27.59 47.35
CA VAL A 8 -25.10 -26.19 47.17
C VAL A 8 -24.00 -25.17 47.55
N VAL A 9 -23.11 -25.54 48.51
CA VAL A 9 -22.03 -24.65 48.92
C VAL A 9 -20.86 -24.57 47.91
N ALA A 10 -20.66 -25.65 47.12
CA ALA A 10 -19.59 -25.65 46.09
C ALA A 10 -19.95 -24.82 44.83
N ARG A 11 -21.23 -24.54 44.58
CA ARG A 11 -21.66 -23.71 43.45
C ARG A 11 -21.64 -22.20 43.70
N TRP A 12 -21.58 -21.78 44.95
CA TRP A 12 -21.51 -20.36 45.34
C TRP A 12 -20.06 -19.86 45.49
N MET A 13 -19.08 -20.73 45.60
CA MET A 13 -17.67 -20.32 45.66
C MET A 13 -17.01 -20.29 44.28
N LEU A 14 -17.58 -20.87 43.23
CA LEU A 14 -17.12 -20.68 41.86
C LEU A 14 -17.72 -19.45 41.17
N ALA A 15 -18.81 -18.88 41.72
CA ALA A 15 -19.41 -17.64 41.17
C ALA A 15 -18.79 -16.35 41.78
N ALA A 16 -18.02 -16.46 42.87
CA ALA A 16 -17.36 -15.32 43.50
C ALA A 16 -15.90 -15.10 43.06
N GLY A 17 -15.34 -16.00 42.25
CA GLY A 17 -13.96 -15.94 41.76
C GLY A 17 -13.75 -15.27 40.40
N LEU A 18 -14.82 -14.82 39.73
CA LEU A 18 -14.76 -14.24 38.36
C LEU A 18 -15.08 -12.73 38.29
N ALA A 19 -15.05 -12.06 39.45
CA ALA A 19 -15.45 -10.64 39.54
C ALA A 19 -14.36 -9.71 40.07
N ILE A 20 -13.09 -9.93 39.74
CA ILE A 20 -12.07 -8.91 40.08
C ILE A 20 -10.93 -9.04 39.07
N PHE A 21 -11.06 -8.39 37.92
CA PHE A 21 -10.02 -7.70 37.15
C PHE A 21 -10.70 -6.84 36.06
N ALA A 22 -11.76 -6.10 36.45
CA ALA A 22 -12.05 -4.87 35.75
C ALA A 22 -11.14 -3.83 36.40
N ALA A 23 -10.08 -3.43 35.72
CA ALA A 23 -9.37 -2.22 36.10
C ALA A 23 -10.41 -1.09 36.19
N PRO A 24 -10.32 -0.19 37.23
CA PRO A 24 -11.25 0.90 37.31
C PRO A 24 -11.12 1.75 36.05
N VAL A 25 -12.11 1.70 35.17
CA VAL A 25 -12.35 2.77 34.23
C VAL A 25 -12.52 4.00 35.11
N LEU A 26 -11.49 4.85 35.17
CA LEU A 26 -11.57 6.15 35.79
C LEU A 26 -12.85 6.78 35.24
N SER A 27 -13.78 7.17 36.14
CA SER A 27 -14.98 7.90 35.79
C SER A 27 -14.56 9.28 35.28
N GLN A 28 -14.09 9.34 34.03
CA GLN A 28 -14.00 10.60 33.31
C GLN A 28 -15.44 11.06 33.12
N ASN A 29 -15.72 12.32 33.37
CA ASN A 29 -16.97 12.94 32.97
C ASN A 29 -16.99 12.95 31.43
N LEU A 30 -17.49 11.85 30.83
CA LEU A 30 -17.61 11.69 29.41
C LEU A 30 -18.63 12.70 28.88
N PRO A 31 -18.36 13.39 27.76
CA PRO A 31 -19.28 14.36 27.20
C PRO A 31 -20.55 13.68 26.68
N GLY A 32 -21.70 14.22 26.97
CA GLY A 32 -23.00 13.66 26.59
C GLY A 32 -23.28 12.32 27.31
N GLU A 33 -24.03 11.45 26.65
CA GLU A 33 -24.34 10.09 27.10
C GLU A 33 -23.41 9.04 26.52
N ILE A 34 -22.16 9.41 26.14
CA ILE A 34 -21.14 8.46 25.65
C ILE A 34 -20.84 7.45 26.75
N ARG A 35 -20.78 6.16 26.40
CA ARG A 35 -20.45 5.08 27.34
C ARG A 35 -19.13 4.43 26.94
N ALA A 36 -18.21 4.31 27.89
CA ALA A 36 -17.08 3.39 27.72
C ALA A 36 -17.60 1.95 27.78
N VAL A 37 -17.14 1.12 26.84
CA VAL A 37 -17.62 -0.27 26.69
C VAL A 37 -16.55 -1.26 27.16
N THR A 38 -15.37 -1.18 26.55
CA THR A 38 -14.24 -2.07 26.88
C THR A 38 -12.91 -1.43 26.42
N ALA A 39 -11.82 -1.97 26.90
CA ALA A 39 -10.48 -1.63 26.46
C ALA A 39 -9.70 -2.91 26.19
N VAL A 40 -9.06 -3.03 25.04
CA VAL A 40 -8.27 -4.20 24.64
C VAL A 40 -6.95 -3.74 24.03
N GLU A 41 -5.86 -4.01 24.72
CA GLU A 41 -4.49 -3.79 24.23
C GLU A 41 -4.21 -2.36 23.71
N GLY A 42 -4.77 -1.35 24.38
CA GLY A 42 -4.58 0.07 23.99
C GLY A 42 -5.62 0.59 22.99
N VAL A 43 -6.64 -0.18 22.70
CA VAL A 43 -7.83 0.25 21.95
C VAL A 43 -8.97 0.45 22.93
N ASP A 44 -9.45 1.68 23.08
CA ASP A 44 -10.58 2.02 23.95
C ASP A 44 -11.87 2.08 23.12
N GLU A 45 -12.87 1.27 23.49
CA GLU A 45 -14.19 1.30 22.83
C GLU A 45 -15.17 2.18 23.61
N TYR A 46 -15.83 3.07 22.88
CA TYR A 46 -16.94 3.88 23.33
C TYR A 46 -18.18 3.65 22.46
N ARG A 47 -19.36 3.92 23.01
CA ARG A 47 -20.62 3.80 22.30
C ARG A 47 -21.46 5.06 22.52
N LEU A 48 -21.98 5.64 21.45
CA LEU A 48 -22.85 6.79 21.50
C LEU A 48 -24.34 6.34 21.60
N PRO A 49 -25.24 7.21 22.10
CA PRO A 49 -26.68 6.89 22.19
C PRO A 49 -27.35 6.57 20.87
N ASN A 50 -26.85 7.13 19.75
CA ASN A 50 -27.35 6.88 18.41
C ASN A 50 -26.84 5.54 17.81
N GLY A 51 -25.99 4.82 18.53
CA GLY A 51 -25.50 3.50 18.12
C GLY A 51 -24.08 3.50 17.52
N LEU A 52 -23.49 4.66 17.28
CA LEU A 52 -22.12 4.75 16.73
C LEU A 52 -21.13 4.11 17.71
N GLN A 53 -20.29 3.23 17.17
CA GLN A 53 -19.13 2.67 17.86
C GLN A 53 -17.91 3.56 17.60
N VAL A 54 -17.13 3.83 18.64
CA VAL A 54 -15.90 4.62 18.55
C VAL A 54 -14.77 3.82 19.15
N LEU A 55 -13.67 3.72 18.43
CA LEU A 55 -12.42 3.10 18.85
C LEU A 55 -11.33 4.16 18.89
N LEU A 56 -10.73 4.37 20.04
CA LEU A 56 -9.62 5.31 20.21
C LEU A 56 -8.34 4.55 20.49
N ILE A 57 -7.28 4.87 19.74
CA ILE A 57 -5.96 4.25 19.83
C ILE A 57 -4.93 5.37 19.98
N PRO A 58 -4.81 5.96 21.19
CA PRO A 58 -3.87 7.04 21.42
C PRO A 58 -2.43 6.55 21.33
N ASP A 59 -1.63 7.26 20.52
CA ASP A 59 -0.22 6.96 20.30
C ASP A 59 0.56 8.25 20.02
N ASP A 60 1.38 8.66 20.96
CA ASP A 60 2.20 9.86 20.87
C ASP A 60 3.55 9.63 20.16
N SER A 61 3.84 8.40 19.69
CA SER A 61 5.12 8.05 19.06
C SER A 61 5.35 8.74 17.71
N LYS A 62 4.25 9.05 17.00
CA LYS A 62 4.28 9.83 15.77
C LYS A 62 3.39 11.07 15.93
N PRO A 63 3.80 12.22 15.39
CA PRO A 63 2.99 13.44 15.44
C PRO A 63 1.91 13.46 14.32
N THR A 64 1.25 12.33 14.12
CA THR A 64 0.18 12.15 13.13
C THR A 64 -1.10 11.68 13.80
N THR A 65 -2.22 12.02 13.20
CA THR A 65 -3.53 11.49 13.56
C THR A 65 -4.17 10.87 12.33
N THR A 66 -4.67 9.66 12.47
CA THR A 66 -5.45 8.98 11.44
C THR A 66 -6.87 8.76 11.93
N VAL A 67 -7.83 9.16 11.13
CA VAL A 67 -9.27 8.96 11.39
C VAL A 67 -9.81 8.04 10.30
N ASN A 68 -10.51 7.00 10.68
CA ASN A 68 -11.13 6.05 9.77
C ASN A 68 -12.57 5.75 10.20
N LEU A 69 -13.55 6.12 9.38
CA LEU A 69 -14.95 5.77 9.57
C LEU A 69 -15.28 4.58 8.68
N THR A 70 -15.60 3.46 9.29
CA THR A 70 -15.97 2.21 8.59
C THR A 70 -17.45 1.98 8.69
N TYR A 71 -18.15 1.97 7.56
CA TYR A 71 -19.53 1.50 7.46
C TYR A 71 -19.54 0.00 7.17
N ARG A 72 -20.38 -0.75 7.88
CA ARG A 72 -20.60 -2.18 7.65
C ARG A 72 -21.53 -2.39 6.46
N VAL A 73 -21.11 -1.89 5.32
CA VAL A 73 -21.80 -2.02 4.04
C VAL A 73 -20.79 -2.00 2.91
N GLY A 74 -20.91 -2.93 1.99
CA GLY A 74 -20.10 -3.04 0.77
C GLY A 74 -20.89 -3.77 -0.30
N SER A 75 -20.22 -4.31 -1.30
CA SER A 75 -20.90 -4.96 -2.43
C SER A 75 -21.73 -6.18 -2.05
N ARG A 76 -21.53 -6.79 -0.89
CA ARG A 76 -22.41 -7.84 -0.35
C ARG A 76 -23.84 -7.39 -0.17
N HIS A 77 -24.08 -6.10 0.08
CA HIS A 77 -25.38 -5.53 0.39
C HIS A 77 -26.15 -5.06 -0.85
N GLU A 78 -25.54 -5.21 -2.01
CA GLU A 78 -26.12 -4.80 -3.28
C GLU A 78 -27.04 -5.89 -3.83
N ASN A 79 -28.13 -5.48 -4.49
CA ASN A 79 -29.07 -6.37 -5.11
C ASN A 79 -28.86 -6.41 -6.64
N TYR A 80 -29.66 -7.19 -7.33
CA TYR A 80 -29.71 -7.23 -8.78
C TYR A 80 -30.02 -5.83 -9.37
N GLY A 81 -29.15 -5.39 -10.29
CA GLY A 81 -29.25 -4.05 -10.88
C GLY A 81 -28.74 -2.92 -9.99
N GLU A 82 -28.06 -3.27 -8.88
CA GLU A 82 -27.53 -2.30 -7.93
C GLU A 82 -26.03 -2.52 -7.68
N THR A 83 -25.38 -3.39 -8.46
CA THR A 83 -23.96 -3.70 -8.25
C THR A 83 -23.08 -2.47 -8.51
N GLY A 84 -22.19 -2.20 -7.58
CA GLY A 84 -21.33 -1.00 -7.58
C GLY A 84 -21.90 0.19 -6.83
N MET A 85 -23.13 0.14 -6.26
CA MET A 85 -23.70 1.26 -5.51
C MET A 85 -22.88 1.64 -4.28
N ALA A 86 -22.34 0.66 -3.56
CA ALA A 86 -21.51 0.95 -2.40
C ALA A 86 -20.24 1.71 -2.79
N HIS A 87 -19.58 1.28 -3.86
CA HIS A 87 -18.40 1.94 -4.40
C HIS A 87 -18.73 3.32 -4.99
N LEU A 88 -19.84 3.41 -5.70
CA LEU A 88 -20.28 4.68 -6.25
C LEU A 88 -20.60 5.71 -5.16
N LEU A 89 -21.22 5.27 -4.04
CA LEU A 89 -21.44 6.14 -2.87
C LEU A 89 -20.14 6.58 -2.22
N GLU A 90 -19.11 5.73 -2.23
CA GLU A 90 -17.78 6.13 -1.78
C GLU A 90 -17.32 7.39 -2.51
N HIS A 91 -17.39 7.39 -3.85
CA HIS A 91 -17.08 8.56 -4.66
C HIS A 91 -18.00 9.76 -4.40
N MET A 92 -19.30 9.49 -4.28
CA MET A 92 -20.32 10.55 -4.15
C MET A 92 -20.22 11.32 -2.84
N LEU A 93 -19.79 10.70 -1.74
CA LEU A 93 -19.65 11.40 -0.46
C LEU A 93 -18.58 12.50 -0.52
N PHE A 94 -17.56 12.34 -1.35
CA PHE A 94 -16.54 13.37 -1.57
C PHE A 94 -17.03 14.57 -2.39
N LYS A 95 -18.19 14.48 -3.04
CA LYS A 95 -18.76 15.59 -3.83
C LYS A 95 -19.38 16.70 -2.98
N GLY A 96 -19.52 16.46 -1.68
CA GLY A 96 -19.89 17.45 -0.69
C GLY A 96 -21.26 17.26 -0.08
N SER A 97 -21.53 18.13 0.86
CA SER A 97 -22.74 18.23 1.68
C SER A 97 -23.03 19.70 1.97
N PRO A 98 -24.20 20.06 2.51
CA PRO A 98 -24.56 21.46 2.75
C PRO A 98 -23.56 22.26 3.58
N ASN A 99 -22.96 21.64 4.60
CA ASN A 99 -21.98 22.31 5.46
C ASN A 99 -20.55 22.17 4.94
N HIS A 100 -20.29 21.23 4.03
CA HIS A 100 -18.98 20.95 3.43
C HIS A 100 -19.09 20.81 1.91
N PRO A 101 -19.46 21.88 1.20
CA PRO A 101 -19.78 21.78 -0.25
C PRO A 101 -18.56 21.54 -1.13
N ARG A 102 -17.35 21.74 -0.62
CA ARG A 102 -16.07 21.59 -1.32
C ARG A 102 -15.09 20.78 -0.50
N ALA A 103 -15.45 19.53 -0.17
CA ALA A 103 -14.71 18.70 0.76
C ALA A 103 -13.25 18.48 0.31
N TRP A 104 -13.01 18.19 -0.97
CA TRP A 104 -11.67 17.96 -1.51
C TRP A 104 -10.74 19.17 -1.39
N GLU A 105 -11.24 20.37 -1.63
CA GLU A 105 -10.48 21.60 -1.48
C GLU A 105 -10.06 21.82 -0.02
N GLU A 106 -10.99 21.54 0.90
CA GLU A 106 -10.72 21.64 2.34
C GLU A 106 -9.72 20.57 2.82
N PHE A 107 -9.78 19.34 2.31
CA PHE A 107 -8.76 18.32 2.61
C PHE A 107 -7.37 18.81 2.23
N GLN A 108 -7.23 19.35 1.02
CA GLN A 108 -5.95 19.85 0.53
C GLN A 108 -5.47 21.05 1.35
N ARG A 109 -6.33 22.03 1.59
CA ARG A 109 -6.00 23.22 2.38
C ARG A 109 -5.53 22.88 3.79
N ARG A 110 -6.10 21.82 4.36
CA ARG A 110 -5.77 21.33 5.72
C ARG A 110 -4.62 20.33 5.72
N GLY A 111 -4.11 19.93 4.57
CA GLY A 111 -3.08 18.91 4.47
C GLY A 111 -3.53 17.51 4.88
N LEU A 112 -4.82 17.19 4.69
CA LEU A 112 -5.36 15.89 4.97
C LEU A 112 -5.12 14.96 3.78
N GLN A 113 -4.49 13.81 4.03
CA GLN A 113 -4.43 12.71 3.07
C GLN A 113 -5.70 11.88 3.23
N ALA A 114 -6.76 12.32 2.56
CA ALA A 114 -8.06 11.67 2.63
C ALA A 114 -8.22 10.65 1.50
N ASN A 115 -8.88 9.53 1.80
CA ASN A 115 -9.21 8.48 0.84
C ASN A 115 -10.50 7.74 1.24
N GLY A 116 -11.10 7.04 0.29
CA GLY A 116 -12.15 6.06 0.51
C GLY A 116 -11.74 4.69 0.01
N SER A 117 -12.42 3.66 0.48
CA SER A 117 -12.21 2.30 0.00
C SER A 117 -13.47 1.47 0.23
N THR A 118 -13.93 0.81 -0.82
CA THR A 118 -15.04 -0.12 -0.77
C THR A 118 -14.57 -1.56 -0.99
N TRP A 119 -15.07 -2.46 -0.14
CA TRP A 119 -14.84 -3.89 -0.25
C TRP A 119 -16.17 -4.66 -0.18
N PHE A 120 -16.11 -5.97 -0.07
CA PHE A 120 -17.32 -6.79 -0.02
C PHE A 120 -18.24 -6.44 1.17
N ASP A 121 -17.66 -6.26 2.36
CA ASP A 121 -18.42 -6.12 3.62
C ASP A 121 -18.35 -4.72 4.23
N ARG A 122 -17.55 -3.83 3.67
CA ARG A 122 -17.31 -2.49 4.21
C ARG A 122 -17.11 -1.43 3.16
N THR A 123 -17.41 -0.20 3.56
CA THR A 123 -16.93 1.03 2.92
C THR A 123 -16.34 1.90 4.02
N ASN A 124 -15.12 2.41 3.83
CA ASN A 124 -14.48 3.27 4.82
C ASN A 124 -13.96 4.56 4.20
N TYR A 125 -13.93 5.61 5.04
CA TYR A 125 -13.42 6.94 4.73
C TYR A 125 -12.33 7.26 5.74
N THR A 126 -11.13 7.49 5.24
CA THR A 126 -9.96 7.70 6.07
C THR A 126 -9.28 9.02 5.75
N ALA A 127 -8.66 9.63 6.75
CA ALA A 127 -7.72 10.71 6.56
C ALA A 127 -6.58 10.62 7.55
N SER A 128 -5.35 10.81 7.07
CA SER A 128 -4.16 10.96 7.89
C SER A 128 -3.60 12.37 7.74
N PHE A 129 -3.17 12.98 8.84
CA PHE A 129 -2.65 14.35 8.87
C PHE A 129 -1.72 14.57 10.06
N ALA A 130 -0.87 15.59 9.96
CA ALA A 130 -0.09 16.06 11.11
C ALA A 130 -1.02 16.40 12.26
N ALA A 131 -0.75 15.91 13.46
CA ALA A 131 -1.62 16.03 14.60
C ALA A 131 -2.05 17.49 14.87
N ASN A 132 -3.32 17.77 14.68
CA ASN A 132 -3.93 19.09 14.79
C ASN A 132 -5.40 18.97 15.18
N GLU A 133 -5.78 19.52 16.33
CA GLU A 133 -7.14 19.41 16.85
C GLU A 133 -8.18 20.06 15.94
N GLY A 134 -7.84 21.16 15.26
CA GLY A 134 -8.71 21.83 14.32
C GLY A 134 -9.00 20.99 13.10
N ASN A 135 -7.98 20.29 12.59
CA ASN A 135 -8.14 19.35 11.47
C ASN A 135 -8.95 18.13 11.89
N LEU A 136 -8.67 17.58 13.08
CA LEU A 136 -9.40 16.44 13.60
C LEU A 136 -10.90 16.78 13.79
N SER A 137 -11.20 17.86 14.47
CA SER A 137 -12.60 18.29 14.69
C SER A 137 -13.32 18.59 13.38
N TRP A 138 -12.63 19.22 12.44
CA TRP A 138 -13.19 19.50 11.14
C TRP A 138 -13.50 18.22 10.34
N TYR A 139 -12.57 17.26 10.34
CA TYR A 139 -12.78 16.00 9.61
C TYR A 139 -13.89 15.15 10.23
N VAL A 140 -13.95 15.08 11.57
CA VAL A 140 -15.06 14.42 12.28
C VAL A 140 -16.39 15.13 11.99
N GLY A 141 -16.40 16.45 11.89
CA GLY A 141 -17.56 17.24 11.47
C GLY A 141 -17.99 16.94 10.04
N TRP A 142 -17.04 16.84 9.11
CA TRP A 142 -17.30 16.40 7.74
C TRP A 142 -17.88 15.00 7.67
N LEU A 143 -17.33 14.05 8.45
CA LEU A 143 -17.86 12.69 8.52
C LEU A 143 -19.29 12.66 9.03
N ALA A 144 -19.63 13.49 10.02
CA ALA A 144 -20.99 13.60 10.55
C ALA A 144 -21.96 14.16 9.51
N ASP A 145 -21.58 15.21 8.80
CA ASP A 145 -22.41 15.83 7.76
C ASP A 145 -22.56 14.92 6.54
N SER A 146 -21.45 14.33 6.05
CA SER A 146 -21.46 13.40 4.92
C SER A 146 -22.22 12.10 5.22
N MET A 147 -22.32 11.67 6.48
CA MET A 147 -23.08 10.49 6.88
C MET A 147 -24.56 10.59 6.57
N VAL A 148 -25.17 11.78 6.67
CA VAL A 148 -26.64 11.94 6.58
C VAL A 148 -27.08 13.03 5.59
N ASN A 149 -26.19 13.92 5.19
CA ASN A 149 -26.51 15.10 4.38
C ASN A 149 -25.78 15.17 3.04
N SER A 150 -25.00 14.13 2.63
CA SER A 150 -24.33 14.15 1.34
C SER A 150 -25.32 14.39 0.21
N TYR A 151 -24.94 15.20 -0.77
CA TYR A 151 -25.84 15.59 -1.86
C TYR A 151 -26.35 14.40 -2.68
N VAL A 152 -25.51 13.43 -2.98
CA VAL A 152 -25.83 12.27 -3.84
C VAL A 152 -26.71 12.73 -5.01
N ALA A 153 -26.20 13.72 -5.77
CA ALA A 153 -26.96 14.43 -6.77
C ALA A 153 -26.70 13.90 -8.18
N ARG A 154 -27.69 13.98 -9.08
CA ARG A 154 -27.62 13.49 -10.45
C ARG A 154 -26.42 14.08 -11.22
N LYS A 155 -26.20 15.40 -11.10
CA LYS A 155 -25.10 16.07 -11.80
C LYS A 155 -23.70 15.54 -11.40
N ASP A 156 -23.54 15.21 -10.11
CA ASP A 156 -22.28 14.70 -9.57
C ASP A 156 -22.09 13.25 -9.98
N LEU A 157 -23.16 12.47 -9.99
CA LEU A 157 -23.19 11.11 -10.50
C LEU A 157 -22.78 11.06 -11.98
N ASP A 158 -23.35 11.91 -12.83
CA ASP A 158 -23.06 11.93 -14.27
C ASP A 158 -21.57 12.22 -14.56
N THR A 159 -20.96 13.06 -13.73
CA THR A 159 -19.50 13.33 -13.80
C THR A 159 -18.70 12.15 -13.30
N GLU A 160 -19.07 11.60 -12.14
CA GLU A 160 -18.33 10.51 -11.49
C GLU A 160 -18.45 9.18 -12.23
N MET A 161 -19.53 8.99 -12.97
CA MET A 161 -19.76 7.82 -13.81
C MET A 161 -18.59 7.55 -14.78
N THR A 162 -18.04 8.60 -15.36
CA THR A 162 -16.89 8.47 -16.27
C THR A 162 -15.63 8.08 -15.50
N VAL A 163 -15.45 8.61 -14.28
CA VAL A 163 -14.29 8.27 -13.42
C VAL A 163 -14.36 6.81 -13.01
N VAL A 164 -15.49 6.35 -12.48
CA VAL A 164 -15.70 4.96 -12.06
C VAL A 164 -15.56 4.00 -13.24
N ARG A 165 -16.01 4.38 -14.42
CA ARG A 165 -15.84 3.60 -15.64
C ARG A 165 -14.38 3.46 -16.04
N ASN A 166 -13.60 4.55 -15.99
CA ASN A 166 -12.16 4.51 -16.24
C ASN A 166 -11.43 3.64 -15.22
N GLU A 167 -11.85 3.67 -13.97
CA GLU A 167 -11.31 2.80 -12.94
C GLU A 167 -11.63 1.33 -13.18
N MET A 168 -12.85 1.02 -13.57
CA MET A 168 -13.25 -0.33 -13.98
C MET A 168 -12.39 -0.83 -15.15
N GLU A 169 -12.24 -0.04 -16.19
CA GLU A 169 -11.44 -0.35 -17.37
C GLU A 169 -9.95 -0.54 -17.01
N ARG A 170 -9.42 0.29 -16.10
CA ARG A 170 -8.07 0.09 -15.55
C ARG A 170 -7.94 -1.24 -14.78
N GLY A 171 -8.95 -1.59 -14.00
CA GLY A 171 -9.01 -2.88 -13.30
C GLY A 171 -9.05 -4.06 -14.26
N GLU A 172 -9.78 -3.95 -15.36
CA GLU A 172 -9.85 -4.97 -16.42
C GLU A 172 -8.54 -5.16 -17.17
N ASN A 173 -7.64 -4.18 -17.16
CA ASN A 173 -6.30 -4.30 -17.76
C ASN A 173 -5.33 -5.12 -16.92
N ASN A 174 -5.63 -5.36 -15.65
CA ASN A 174 -4.79 -6.16 -14.79
C ASN A 174 -5.19 -7.65 -14.90
N PRO A 175 -4.36 -8.52 -15.49
CA PRO A 175 -4.70 -9.92 -15.68
C PRO A 175 -5.03 -10.66 -14.38
N SER A 176 -4.32 -10.38 -13.31
CA SER A 176 -4.55 -11.01 -12.01
C SER A 176 -5.88 -10.56 -11.39
N ARG A 177 -6.16 -9.24 -11.43
CA ARG A 177 -7.39 -8.67 -10.86
C ARG A 177 -8.62 -9.20 -11.58
N ILE A 178 -8.62 -9.16 -12.91
CA ILE A 178 -9.78 -9.64 -13.68
C ILE A 178 -9.95 -11.15 -13.56
N LEU A 179 -8.86 -11.92 -13.50
CA LEU A 179 -8.94 -13.36 -13.28
C LEU A 179 -9.57 -13.68 -11.93
N THR A 180 -9.11 -13.02 -10.87
CA THR A 180 -9.69 -13.18 -9.51
C THR A 180 -11.16 -12.82 -9.50
N GLN A 181 -11.52 -11.66 -10.08
CA GLN A 181 -12.92 -11.23 -10.18
C GLN A 181 -13.81 -12.26 -10.88
N ARG A 182 -13.35 -12.80 -12.02
CA ARG A 182 -14.10 -13.81 -12.77
C ARG A 182 -14.14 -15.15 -12.06
N THR A 183 -13.07 -15.50 -11.37
CA THR A 183 -13.02 -16.70 -10.54
C THR A 183 -14.02 -16.60 -9.37
N MET A 184 -14.08 -15.44 -8.71
CA MET A 184 -15.09 -15.17 -7.67
C MET A 184 -16.52 -15.28 -8.23
N ALA A 185 -16.78 -14.67 -9.37
CA ALA A 185 -18.10 -14.68 -10.03
C ALA A 185 -18.56 -16.09 -10.43
N VAL A 186 -17.63 -17.01 -10.67
CA VAL A 186 -17.94 -18.42 -10.97
C VAL A 186 -18.00 -19.27 -9.70
N MET A 187 -17.30 -18.84 -8.65
CA MET A 187 -17.23 -19.53 -7.38
C MET A 187 -18.52 -19.43 -6.58
N PHE A 188 -19.19 -18.28 -6.62
CA PHE A 188 -20.41 -17.99 -5.87
C PHE A 188 -21.63 -17.99 -6.79
N ASP A 189 -22.63 -18.85 -6.50
CA ASP A 189 -23.86 -18.95 -7.29
C ASP A 189 -24.89 -17.90 -6.89
N TRP A 190 -25.05 -17.69 -5.60
CA TRP A 190 -26.10 -16.87 -5.01
C TRP A 190 -25.54 -15.74 -4.14
N HIS A 191 -24.40 -15.99 -3.52
CA HIS A 191 -23.83 -15.01 -2.60
C HIS A 191 -23.23 -13.83 -3.36
N SER A 192 -23.50 -12.62 -2.90
CA SER A 192 -23.01 -11.38 -3.53
C SER A 192 -21.50 -11.25 -3.59
N TYR A 193 -20.73 -12.12 -2.93
CA TYR A 193 -19.28 -12.19 -3.09
C TYR A 193 -18.83 -12.59 -4.50
N GLY A 194 -19.72 -13.15 -5.30
CA GLY A 194 -19.49 -13.33 -6.72
C GLY A 194 -19.50 -12.04 -7.53
N ASN A 195 -20.03 -10.96 -6.98
CA ASN A 195 -20.08 -9.65 -7.64
C ASN A 195 -18.78 -8.88 -7.40
N SER A 196 -18.38 -8.10 -8.39
CA SER A 196 -17.26 -7.18 -8.25
C SER A 196 -17.66 -5.98 -7.40
N THR A 197 -16.77 -5.54 -6.51
CA THR A 197 -16.99 -4.33 -5.70
C THR A 197 -17.17 -3.06 -6.53
N ILE A 198 -16.55 -3.01 -7.72
CA ILE A 198 -16.75 -1.91 -8.65
C ILE A 198 -18.09 -2.00 -9.38
N GLY A 199 -18.77 -3.14 -9.28
CA GLY A 199 -20.06 -3.39 -9.92
C GLY A 199 -19.99 -3.87 -11.35
N ALA A 200 -21.15 -4.21 -11.90
CA ALA A 200 -21.32 -4.49 -13.31
C ALA A 200 -21.45 -3.17 -14.08
N ARG A 201 -20.81 -3.11 -15.24
CA ARG A 201 -20.85 -1.92 -16.11
C ARG A 201 -22.28 -1.43 -16.37
N ALA A 202 -23.18 -2.38 -16.67
CA ALA A 202 -24.57 -2.06 -16.94
C ALA A 202 -25.31 -1.46 -15.73
N ASP A 203 -25.02 -1.92 -14.53
CA ASP A 203 -25.64 -1.42 -13.31
C ASP A 203 -25.14 -0.01 -12.99
N ILE A 204 -23.83 0.20 -13.08
CA ILE A 204 -23.21 1.51 -12.85
C ILE A 204 -23.73 2.52 -13.86
N GLU A 205 -23.75 2.17 -15.15
CA GLU A 205 -24.18 3.07 -16.22
C GLU A 205 -25.70 3.41 -16.15
N ASN A 206 -26.47 2.60 -15.44
CA ASN A 206 -27.92 2.78 -15.31
C ASN A 206 -28.38 3.02 -13.87
N VAL A 207 -27.47 3.36 -12.98
CA VAL A 207 -27.83 3.59 -11.58
C VAL A 207 -28.89 4.69 -11.44
N ASP A 208 -29.93 4.37 -10.69
CA ASP A 208 -31.02 5.31 -10.39
C ASP A 208 -30.70 6.10 -9.12
N ILE A 209 -30.72 7.42 -9.20
CA ILE A 209 -30.44 8.32 -8.06
C ILE A 209 -31.35 8.02 -6.86
N PRO A 210 -32.69 7.92 -7.00
CA PRO A 210 -33.56 7.52 -5.89
C PRO A 210 -33.14 6.22 -5.22
N ARG A 211 -32.69 5.21 -5.98
CA ARG A 211 -32.18 3.96 -5.42
C ARG A 211 -30.84 4.14 -4.70
N LEU A 212 -29.92 4.88 -5.32
CA LEU A 212 -28.63 5.20 -4.71
C LEU A 212 -28.81 5.98 -3.40
N GLN A 213 -29.73 6.97 -3.40
CA GLN A 213 -30.10 7.70 -2.20
C GLN A 213 -30.83 6.83 -1.16
N ALA A 214 -31.63 5.86 -1.59
CA ALA A 214 -32.26 4.89 -0.68
C ALA A 214 -31.20 3.99 -0.02
N PHE A 215 -30.26 3.49 -0.79
CA PHE A 215 -29.12 2.71 -0.29
C PHE A 215 -28.28 3.53 0.71
N TYR A 216 -27.98 4.78 0.38
CA TYR A 216 -27.28 5.71 1.26
C TYR A 216 -28.05 5.89 2.58
N ARG A 217 -29.33 6.25 2.55
CA ARG A 217 -30.16 6.43 3.76
C ARG A 217 -30.31 5.16 4.58
N LEU A 218 -30.27 3.99 3.94
CA LEU A 218 -30.41 2.70 4.63
C LEU A 218 -29.13 2.35 5.41
N TYR A 219 -27.97 2.45 4.80
CA TYR A 219 -26.74 1.90 5.33
C TYR A 219 -25.79 2.91 5.97
N TYR A 220 -25.81 4.17 5.53
CA TYR A 220 -24.88 5.20 6.02
C TYR A 220 -25.48 5.90 7.25
N GLN A 221 -25.48 5.18 8.37
CA GLN A 221 -26.11 5.60 9.62
C GLN A 221 -25.19 5.26 10.81
N PRO A 222 -25.32 5.98 11.95
CA PRO A 222 -24.43 5.79 13.11
C PRO A 222 -24.39 4.36 13.65
N ASP A 223 -25.52 3.67 13.72
CA ASP A 223 -25.61 2.31 14.25
C ASP A 223 -24.96 1.24 13.34
N ASN A 224 -24.66 1.60 12.09
CA ASN A 224 -23.98 0.77 11.11
C ASN A 224 -22.52 1.20 10.88
N ALA A 225 -22.00 2.08 11.72
CA ALA A 225 -20.68 2.67 11.55
C ALA A 225 -19.79 2.45 12.78
N THR A 226 -18.48 2.39 12.53
CA THR A 226 -17.45 2.41 13.56
C THR A 226 -16.43 3.49 13.19
N LEU A 227 -16.22 4.44 14.08
CA LEU A 227 -15.19 5.47 13.97
C LEU A 227 -13.94 4.99 14.70
N THR A 228 -12.83 4.88 14.01
CA THR A 228 -11.52 4.58 14.60
C THR A 228 -10.62 5.80 14.49
N ILE A 229 -10.02 6.24 15.59
CA ILE A 229 -9.04 7.33 15.62
C ILE A 229 -7.76 6.81 16.27
N SER A 230 -6.66 6.91 15.55
CA SER A 230 -5.35 6.43 15.98
C SER A 230 -4.28 7.51 15.86
N GLY A 231 -3.24 7.44 16.69
CA GLY A 231 -2.14 8.38 16.71
C GLY A 231 -2.24 9.43 17.80
N LYS A 232 -1.73 10.63 17.55
CA LYS A 232 -1.59 11.68 18.57
C LYS A 232 -2.84 12.57 18.64
N PHE A 233 -3.52 12.53 19.76
CA PHE A 233 -4.69 13.39 20.07
C PHE A 233 -4.98 13.44 21.58
N ASP A 234 -5.77 14.43 22.00
CA ASP A 234 -6.33 14.49 23.36
C ASP A 234 -7.67 13.75 23.38
N THR A 235 -7.75 12.66 24.14
CA THR A 235 -8.94 11.80 24.22
C THR A 235 -10.20 12.57 24.67
N ALA A 236 -10.10 13.47 25.63
CA ALA A 236 -11.25 14.18 26.16
C ALA A 236 -11.81 15.17 25.12
N ARG A 237 -10.93 15.88 24.42
CA ARG A 237 -11.31 16.81 23.34
C ARG A 237 -11.87 16.08 22.14
N VAL A 238 -11.29 14.93 21.77
CA VAL A 238 -11.80 14.08 20.68
C VAL A 238 -13.21 13.58 21.00
N LEU A 239 -13.43 13.03 22.20
CA LEU A 239 -14.76 12.58 22.62
C LEU A 239 -15.77 13.72 22.62
N LYS A 240 -15.35 14.93 23.03
CA LYS A 240 -16.19 16.11 22.94
C LYS A 240 -16.53 16.47 21.50
N SER A 241 -15.54 16.49 20.61
CA SER A 241 -15.75 16.76 19.18
C SER A 241 -16.70 15.74 18.53
N ILE A 242 -16.54 14.46 18.89
CA ILE A 242 -17.43 13.37 18.45
C ILE A 242 -18.85 13.58 18.99
N ALA A 243 -19.00 13.94 20.27
CA ALA A 243 -20.30 14.19 20.87
C ALA A 243 -21.02 15.36 20.18
N ASP A 244 -20.27 16.45 19.93
CA ASP A 244 -20.82 17.68 19.33
C ASP A 244 -21.18 17.51 17.83
N SER A 245 -20.60 16.53 17.13
CA SER A 245 -20.80 16.30 15.69
C SER A 245 -21.55 14.99 15.40
N LEU A 246 -20.87 13.86 15.38
CA LEU A 246 -21.45 12.54 15.13
C LEU A 246 -22.51 12.15 16.18
N GLY A 247 -22.35 12.61 17.44
CA GLY A 247 -23.33 12.41 18.49
C GLY A 247 -24.62 13.19 18.27
N ALA A 248 -24.59 14.29 17.54
CA ALA A 248 -25.77 15.07 17.16
C ALA A 248 -26.58 14.42 16.03
N VAL A 249 -26.02 13.44 15.31
CA VAL A 249 -26.76 12.70 14.30
C VAL A 249 -27.84 11.85 14.98
N PRO A 250 -29.11 11.95 14.54
CA PRO A 250 -30.19 11.24 15.19
C PRO A 250 -30.01 9.72 15.17
N LYS A 251 -30.54 9.05 16.19
CA LYS A 251 -30.61 7.59 16.18
C LYS A 251 -31.52 7.11 15.06
N PRO A 252 -31.05 6.17 14.19
CA PRO A 252 -31.89 5.64 13.14
C PRO A 252 -33.12 4.92 13.64
N THR A 253 -34.23 5.07 12.92
CA THR A 253 -35.52 4.38 13.20
C THR A 253 -35.72 3.16 12.30
N ARG A 254 -34.93 3.03 11.23
CA ARG A 254 -34.98 1.89 10.31
C ARG A 254 -34.34 0.65 10.91
N SER A 255 -34.68 -0.52 10.40
CA SER A 255 -33.93 -1.77 10.64
C SER A 255 -33.12 -2.13 9.41
N LEU A 256 -31.91 -2.64 9.63
CA LEU A 256 -31.08 -3.17 8.55
C LEU A 256 -31.64 -4.52 8.07
N PRO A 257 -31.63 -4.78 6.76
CA PRO A 257 -31.97 -6.10 6.23
C PRO A 257 -31.02 -7.17 6.79
N PHE A 258 -31.59 -8.28 7.22
CA PHE A 258 -30.78 -9.45 7.56
C PHE A 258 -30.46 -10.24 6.28
N LEU A 259 -29.17 -10.33 5.92
CA LEU A 259 -28.73 -11.07 4.76
C LEU A 259 -28.50 -12.54 5.15
N TYR A 260 -29.25 -13.45 4.57
CA TYR A 260 -29.23 -14.87 4.89
C TYR A 260 -28.83 -15.77 3.72
N THR A 261 -28.56 -15.18 2.56
CA THR A 261 -28.17 -15.95 1.37
C THR A 261 -26.80 -16.58 1.56
N LEU A 262 -26.74 -17.90 1.56
CA LEU A 262 -25.52 -18.67 1.52
C LEU A 262 -25.55 -19.55 0.28
N ASP A 263 -24.41 -19.73 -0.34
CA ASP A 263 -24.32 -20.64 -1.47
C ASP A 263 -24.44 -22.11 -1.04
N PRO A 264 -25.13 -22.97 -1.83
CA PRO A 264 -25.13 -24.40 -1.60
C PRO A 264 -23.74 -24.99 -1.74
N VAL A 265 -23.59 -26.26 -1.40
CA VAL A 265 -22.39 -27.04 -1.74
C VAL A 265 -22.15 -26.98 -3.24
N GLN A 266 -20.90 -26.81 -3.63
CA GLN A 266 -20.53 -26.77 -5.03
C GLN A 266 -20.67 -28.17 -5.69
N ASP A 267 -21.43 -28.33 -6.82
CA ASP A 267 -21.81 -29.62 -7.43
C ASP A 267 -20.87 -30.19 -8.49
N GLY A 268 -19.78 -29.62 -8.75
CA GLY A 268 -18.81 -30.04 -9.71
C GLY A 268 -17.70 -29.06 -9.88
N GLU A 269 -16.72 -29.47 -10.60
CA GLU A 269 -15.60 -28.62 -10.95
C GLU A 269 -16.09 -27.35 -11.66
N ARG A 270 -15.55 -26.17 -11.31
CA ARG A 270 -15.88 -24.92 -11.99
C ARG A 270 -14.66 -24.35 -12.67
N SER A 271 -14.86 -23.64 -13.77
CA SER A 271 -13.80 -23.00 -14.52
C SER A 271 -14.14 -21.62 -15.02
N VAL A 272 -13.12 -20.81 -15.03
CA VAL A 272 -13.13 -19.59 -15.80
C VAL A 272 -11.88 -19.50 -16.66
N ILE A 273 -12.11 -19.27 -17.94
CA ILE A 273 -11.05 -19.07 -18.90
C ILE A 273 -11.11 -17.62 -19.31
N LEU A 274 -10.03 -16.90 -19.11
CA LEU A 274 -9.88 -15.59 -19.70
C LEU A 274 -8.90 -15.67 -20.85
N ARG A 275 -9.40 -15.39 -22.05
CA ARG A 275 -8.59 -15.21 -23.23
C ARG A 275 -8.57 -13.73 -23.54
N ARG A 276 -7.45 -13.07 -23.29
CA ARG A 276 -7.27 -11.65 -23.57
C ARG A 276 -5.95 -11.39 -24.25
N VAL A 277 -5.90 -10.34 -25.05
CA VAL A 277 -4.67 -9.88 -25.66
C VAL A 277 -3.77 -9.25 -24.59
N GLY A 278 -2.49 -9.61 -24.61
CA GLY A 278 -1.50 -9.08 -23.68
C GLY A 278 -1.43 -9.79 -22.34
N GLY A 279 -0.44 -9.39 -21.53
CA GLY A 279 -0.12 -10.06 -20.27
C GLY A 279 0.64 -11.36 -20.48
N THR A 280 0.88 -12.04 -19.39
CA THR A 280 1.50 -13.36 -19.34
C THR A 280 0.47 -14.39 -18.86
N PRO A 281 0.62 -15.67 -19.14
CA PRO A 281 -0.29 -16.69 -18.65
C PRO A 281 -0.32 -16.69 -17.11
N LEU A 282 -1.53 -16.80 -16.56
CA LEU A 282 -1.77 -16.96 -15.15
C LEU A 282 -2.64 -18.19 -14.91
N VAL A 283 -2.29 -18.93 -13.89
CA VAL A 283 -3.12 -20.02 -13.36
C VAL A 283 -3.43 -19.65 -11.92
N GLN A 284 -4.70 -19.65 -11.57
CA GLN A 284 -5.15 -19.35 -10.22
C GLN A 284 -6.20 -20.37 -9.80
N ALA A 285 -6.06 -20.94 -8.62
CA ALA A 285 -7.09 -21.79 -8.04
C ALA A 285 -7.67 -21.11 -6.80
N GLY A 286 -8.99 -20.98 -6.76
CA GLY A 286 -9.75 -20.48 -5.62
C GLY A 286 -10.49 -21.60 -4.92
N TYR A 287 -10.53 -21.58 -3.60
CA TYR A 287 -11.24 -22.54 -2.74
C TYR A 287 -12.14 -21.76 -1.79
N ARG A 288 -13.39 -22.21 -1.64
CA ARG A 288 -14.28 -21.66 -0.62
C ARG A 288 -13.79 -22.06 0.75
N VAL A 289 -13.77 -21.10 1.68
CA VAL A 289 -13.24 -21.31 3.02
C VAL A 289 -14.19 -20.72 4.06
N PRO A 290 -14.05 -21.09 5.35
CA PRO A 290 -14.86 -20.53 6.42
C PRO A 290 -14.81 -19.01 6.47
N ALA A 291 -15.85 -18.41 7.05
CA ALA A 291 -15.91 -16.99 7.36
C ALA A 291 -14.72 -16.55 8.23
N GLY A 292 -14.31 -15.28 8.12
CA GLY A 292 -13.21 -14.69 8.91
C GLY A 292 -13.34 -14.93 10.41
N PRO A 293 -14.53 -14.79 11.04
CA PRO A 293 -14.74 -15.07 12.45
C PRO A 293 -14.60 -16.56 12.84
N ALA A 294 -14.64 -17.48 11.88
CA ALA A 294 -14.57 -18.90 12.16
C ALA A 294 -13.23 -19.30 12.79
N ARG A 295 -13.27 -20.28 13.69
CA ARG A 295 -12.06 -20.78 14.35
C ARG A 295 -11.04 -21.34 13.35
N ASP A 296 -11.51 -22.05 12.35
CA ASP A 296 -10.67 -22.64 11.31
C ASP A 296 -10.01 -21.62 10.38
N TYR A 297 -10.47 -20.36 10.37
CA TYR A 297 -9.89 -19.33 9.51
C TYR A 297 -8.43 -19.00 9.87
N ALA A 298 -8.03 -19.13 11.13
CA ALA A 298 -6.63 -18.98 11.54
C ALA A 298 -5.70 -20.01 10.85
N ALA A 299 -6.19 -21.23 10.65
CA ALA A 299 -5.46 -22.24 9.89
C ALA A 299 -5.39 -21.90 8.39
N ILE A 300 -6.44 -21.30 7.82
CA ILE A 300 -6.42 -20.78 6.44
C ILE A 300 -5.34 -19.71 6.29
N GLN A 301 -5.21 -18.77 7.22
CA GLN A 301 -4.16 -17.75 7.23
C GLN A 301 -2.75 -18.36 7.22
N LEU A 302 -2.52 -19.40 8.03
CA LEU A 302 -1.25 -20.10 8.05
C LEU A 302 -0.99 -20.87 6.75
N LEU A 303 -2.02 -21.46 6.16
CA LEU A 303 -1.94 -22.17 4.89
C LEU A 303 -1.53 -21.23 3.73
N THR A 304 -1.98 -19.97 3.73
CA THR A 304 -1.54 -19.00 2.71
C THR A 304 -0.03 -18.79 2.76
N VAL A 305 0.56 -18.74 3.95
CA VAL A 305 2.01 -18.60 4.13
C VAL A 305 2.74 -19.90 3.76
N ILE A 306 2.28 -21.05 4.28
CA ILE A 306 2.91 -22.36 3.99
C ILE A 306 2.96 -22.63 2.49
N LEU A 307 1.92 -22.22 1.77
CA LEU A 307 1.84 -22.44 0.33
C LEU A 307 2.57 -21.38 -0.49
N GLY A 308 2.34 -20.09 -0.22
CA GLY A 308 2.69 -19.00 -1.14
C GLY A 308 3.91 -18.18 -0.76
N ASP A 309 4.49 -18.35 0.41
CA ASP A 309 5.65 -17.57 0.83
C ASP A 309 6.85 -17.78 -0.09
N SER A 310 7.66 -16.77 -0.24
CA SER A 310 8.93 -16.84 -0.98
C SER A 310 10.09 -16.50 -0.04
N PRO A 311 11.10 -17.35 0.06
CA PRO A 311 11.42 -18.54 -0.73
C PRO A 311 10.88 -19.86 -0.16
N SER A 312 10.29 -19.87 1.02
CA SER A 312 10.08 -21.07 1.84
C SER A 312 8.79 -21.84 1.51
N GLY A 313 7.83 -21.18 0.83
CA GLY A 313 6.53 -21.77 0.52
C GLY A 313 6.61 -22.93 -0.46
N ARG A 314 5.69 -23.87 -0.32
CA ARG A 314 5.65 -25.08 -1.15
C ARG A 314 5.52 -24.78 -2.64
N LEU A 315 4.71 -23.76 -2.99
CA LEU A 315 4.53 -23.35 -4.39
C LEU A 315 5.80 -22.73 -4.98
N HIS A 316 6.49 -21.90 -4.20
CA HIS A 316 7.76 -21.34 -4.66
C HIS A 316 8.78 -22.46 -4.96
N LYS A 317 8.93 -23.41 -4.08
CA LYS A 317 9.86 -24.55 -4.26
C LYS A 317 9.53 -25.41 -5.47
N ARG A 318 8.25 -25.63 -5.74
CA ARG A 318 7.84 -26.56 -6.79
C ARG A 318 7.57 -25.92 -8.15
N LEU A 319 7.24 -24.64 -8.19
CA LEU A 319 6.98 -23.96 -9.45
C LEU A 319 8.11 -23.02 -9.83
N THR A 320 8.47 -22.07 -8.95
CA THR A 320 9.45 -21.05 -9.29
C THR A 320 10.86 -21.62 -9.36
N GLN A 321 11.30 -22.39 -8.37
CA GLN A 321 12.62 -23.04 -8.39
C GLN A 321 12.74 -24.12 -9.48
N GLN A 322 11.62 -24.78 -9.82
CA GLN A 322 11.59 -25.77 -10.91
C GLN A 322 11.35 -25.14 -12.28
N GLN A 323 11.37 -23.83 -12.40
CA GLN A 323 11.22 -23.11 -13.65
C GLN A 323 9.87 -23.29 -14.38
N LEU A 324 8.85 -23.78 -13.67
CA LEU A 324 7.48 -23.92 -14.19
C LEU A 324 6.68 -22.62 -14.12
N ALA A 325 7.08 -21.67 -13.25
CA ALA A 325 6.48 -20.37 -13.12
C ALA A 325 7.55 -19.32 -12.84
N SER A 326 7.26 -18.06 -13.16
CA SER A 326 8.10 -16.91 -12.84
C SER A 326 7.84 -16.35 -11.43
N GLY A 327 6.64 -16.63 -10.88
CA GLY A 327 6.25 -16.23 -9.54
C GLY A 327 5.01 -16.97 -9.08
N VAL A 328 4.82 -17.02 -7.76
CA VAL A 328 3.64 -17.64 -7.14
C VAL A 328 3.03 -16.70 -6.10
N SER A 329 1.75 -16.90 -5.81
CA SER A 329 1.01 -16.16 -4.78
C SER A 329 0.04 -17.07 -4.04
N SER A 330 -0.26 -16.71 -2.78
CA SER A 330 -1.37 -17.29 -2.02
C SER A 330 -1.95 -16.24 -1.09
N TYR A 331 -3.28 -16.13 -1.06
CA TYR A 331 -4.00 -15.19 -0.20
C TYR A 331 -5.42 -15.69 0.06
N ALA A 332 -6.05 -15.17 1.10
CA ALA A 332 -7.44 -15.48 1.43
C ALA A 332 -8.19 -14.21 1.85
N PHE A 333 -9.48 -14.15 1.55
CA PHE A 333 -10.34 -13.05 1.94
C PHE A 333 -11.04 -13.38 3.26
N ALA A 334 -10.71 -12.62 4.31
CA ALA A 334 -11.36 -12.67 5.61
C ALA A 334 -12.68 -11.90 5.55
N LEU A 335 -13.78 -12.59 5.24
CA LEU A 335 -15.09 -11.97 5.01
C LEU A 335 -16.05 -12.29 6.15
N HIS A 336 -17.14 -11.55 6.25
CA HIS A 336 -18.21 -11.74 7.22
C HIS A 336 -18.86 -13.12 7.10
N ASP A 337 -19.17 -13.52 5.88
CA ASP A 337 -19.70 -14.84 5.52
C ASP A 337 -18.58 -15.71 4.91
N PRO A 338 -18.80 -17.00 4.63
CA PRO A 338 -17.81 -17.88 4.03
C PRO A 338 -17.20 -17.30 2.75
N GLY A 339 -15.89 -17.18 2.73
CA GLY A 339 -15.12 -16.52 1.70
C GLY A 339 -14.34 -17.44 0.78
N ALA A 340 -13.19 -16.97 0.31
CA ALA A 340 -12.33 -17.67 -0.62
C ALA A 340 -10.85 -17.57 -0.26
N MET A 341 -10.10 -18.63 -0.54
CA MET A 341 -8.64 -18.66 -0.53
C MET A 341 -8.15 -18.90 -1.95
N PHE A 342 -7.09 -18.20 -2.34
CA PHE A 342 -6.49 -18.28 -3.67
C PHE A 342 -5.03 -18.73 -3.59
N VAL A 343 -4.63 -19.53 -4.56
CA VAL A 343 -3.24 -19.83 -4.91
C VAL A 343 -3.06 -19.58 -6.39
N GLY A 344 -1.90 -19.04 -6.78
CA GLY A 344 -1.67 -18.63 -8.16
C GLY A 344 -0.22 -18.78 -8.60
N ALA A 345 -0.05 -18.94 -9.90
CA ALA A 345 1.23 -18.96 -10.58
C ALA A 345 1.18 -18.04 -11.78
N GLN A 346 2.21 -17.22 -11.92
CA GLN A 346 2.46 -16.40 -13.08
C GLN A 346 3.52 -17.08 -13.92
N LEU A 347 3.28 -17.18 -15.21
CA LEU A 347 4.17 -17.87 -16.14
C LEU A 347 4.84 -16.88 -17.08
N ALA A 348 6.07 -17.20 -17.47
CA ALA A 348 6.73 -16.52 -18.58
C ALA A 348 6.14 -16.96 -19.91
N PRO A 349 6.25 -16.14 -20.95
CA PRO A 349 5.88 -16.55 -22.30
C PRO A 349 6.58 -17.85 -22.71
N GLY A 350 5.80 -18.80 -23.24
CA GLY A 350 6.31 -20.10 -23.70
C GLY A 350 6.48 -21.18 -22.61
N GLN A 351 6.25 -20.86 -21.33
CA GLN A 351 6.17 -21.89 -20.31
C GLN A 351 4.90 -22.74 -20.45
N ASP A 352 5.00 -24.01 -20.09
CA ASP A 352 3.93 -24.99 -20.21
C ASP A 352 2.87 -24.76 -19.13
N VAL A 353 1.74 -24.17 -19.53
CA VAL A 353 0.63 -23.83 -18.63
C VAL A 353 0.02 -25.08 -18.01
N ASP A 354 -0.06 -26.17 -18.75
CA ASP A 354 -0.67 -27.41 -18.25
C ASP A 354 0.22 -28.05 -17.19
N LYS A 355 1.52 -28.03 -17.37
CA LYS A 355 2.48 -28.51 -16.35
C LYS A 355 2.45 -27.61 -15.11
N ALA A 356 2.50 -26.28 -15.29
CA ALA A 356 2.42 -25.35 -14.18
C ALA A 356 1.09 -25.50 -13.42
N ARG A 357 -0.01 -25.64 -14.16
CA ARG A 357 -1.33 -25.95 -13.58
C ARG A 357 -1.30 -27.24 -12.80
N ALA A 358 -0.78 -28.28 -13.39
CA ALA A 358 -0.71 -29.60 -12.76
C ALA A 358 0.12 -29.54 -11.46
N GLU A 359 1.28 -28.89 -11.46
CA GLU A 359 2.13 -28.77 -10.27
C GLU A 359 1.54 -27.83 -9.22
N LEU A 360 0.92 -26.69 -9.61
CA LEU A 360 0.19 -25.79 -8.69
C LEU A 360 -0.90 -26.57 -7.94
N LEU A 361 -1.72 -27.31 -8.68
CA LEU A 361 -2.82 -28.05 -8.12
C LEU A 361 -2.32 -29.23 -7.29
N ALA A 362 -1.35 -29.97 -7.79
CA ALA A 362 -0.75 -31.08 -7.07
C ALA A 362 -0.18 -30.63 -5.71
N THR A 363 0.57 -29.53 -5.71
CA THR A 363 1.16 -28.96 -4.49
C THR A 363 0.10 -28.56 -3.48
N THR A 364 -0.97 -27.92 -3.91
CA THR A 364 -2.02 -27.41 -3.03
C THR A 364 -2.91 -28.54 -2.46
N GLU A 365 -3.24 -29.52 -3.29
CA GLU A 365 -4.21 -30.59 -2.95
C GLU A 365 -3.55 -31.87 -2.43
N SER A 366 -2.20 -31.94 -2.41
CA SER A 366 -1.47 -33.11 -1.90
C SER A 366 -1.27 -33.13 -0.37
N ILE A 367 -1.71 -32.11 0.34
CA ILE A 367 -1.46 -31.99 1.79
C ILE A 367 -1.92 -33.21 2.61
N GLY A 368 -2.97 -33.90 2.17
CA GLY A 368 -3.40 -35.17 2.77
C GLY A 368 -2.40 -36.33 2.62
N ARG A 369 -1.59 -36.29 1.55
CA ARG A 369 -0.55 -37.29 1.24
C ARG A 369 0.85 -36.84 1.63
N GLU A 370 1.08 -35.55 1.61
CA GLU A 370 2.31 -34.87 1.99
C GLU A 370 2.03 -33.91 3.16
N PRO A 371 1.98 -34.43 4.39
CA PRO A 371 1.58 -33.65 5.55
C PRO A 371 2.43 -32.40 5.75
N ILE A 372 1.81 -31.38 6.34
CA ILE A 372 2.50 -30.15 6.77
C ILE A 372 3.50 -30.53 7.87
N THR A 373 4.70 -29.99 7.78
CA THR A 373 5.74 -30.22 8.79
C THR A 373 5.65 -29.21 9.94
N ALA A 374 6.22 -29.55 11.09
CA ALA A 374 6.32 -28.65 12.22
C ALA A 374 7.11 -27.37 11.88
N ASP A 375 8.15 -27.49 11.05
CA ASP A 375 8.98 -26.37 10.62
C ASP A 375 8.21 -25.41 9.69
N GLU A 376 7.40 -25.93 8.76
CA GLU A 376 6.53 -25.10 7.91
C GLU A 376 5.54 -24.32 8.75
N LEU A 377 4.91 -24.97 9.73
CA LEU A 377 4.01 -24.30 10.65
C LEU A 377 4.72 -23.23 11.49
N ALA A 378 5.88 -23.54 12.03
CA ALA A 378 6.66 -22.60 12.84
C ALA A 378 7.03 -21.34 12.05
N ARG A 379 7.54 -21.51 10.82
CA ARG A 379 7.85 -20.39 9.92
C ARG A 379 6.63 -19.56 9.60
N ALA A 380 5.52 -20.22 9.24
CA ALA A 380 4.29 -19.52 8.90
C ALA A 380 3.77 -18.67 10.06
N LYS A 381 3.84 -19.17 11.28
CA LYS A 381 3.47 -18.43 12.49
C LYS A 381 4.37 -17.21 12.72
N LEU A 382 5.69 -17.39 12.58
CA LEU A 382 6.65 -16.30 12.76
C LEU A 382 6.42 -15.17 11.76
N LYS A 383 6.26 -15.53 10.48
CA LYS A 383 6.00 -14.55 9.44
C LYS A 383 4.68 -13.82 9.68
N TRP A 384 3.61 -14.55 9.90
CA TRP A 384 2.30 -13.96 10.14
C TRP A 384 2.31 -13.04 11.36
N ALA A 385 2.94 -13.46 12.46
CA ALA A 385 3.05 -12.64 13.67
C ALA A 385 3.83 -11.36 13.43
N LYS A 386 4.93 -11.43 12.66
CA LYS A 386 5.70 -10.24 12.27
C LYS A 386 4.81 -9.25 11.51
N ASP A 387 4.13 -9.71 10.45
CA ASP A 387 3.30 -8.86 9.60
C ASP A 387 2.15 -8.23 10.41
N TRP A 388 1.53 -8.99 11.31
CA TRP A 388 0.50 -8.49 12.22
C TRP A 388 1.05 -7.43 13.19
N GLU A 389 2.20 -7.67 13.81
CA GLU A 389 2.83 -6.71 14.72
C GLU A 389 3.20 -5.41 14.02
N GLN A 390 3.67 -5.47 12.79
CA GLN A 390 3.97 -4.28 11.98
C GLN A 390 2.71 -3.44 11.74
N SER A 391 1.62 -4.08 11.33
CA SER A 391 0.33 -3.39 11.13
C SER A 391 -0.22 -2.79 12.42
N PHE A 392 -0.09 -3.50 13.55
CA PHE A 392 -0.60 -3.03 14.84
C PHE A 392 0.23 -1.89 15.44
N THR A 393 1.52 -1.85 15.18
CA THR A 393 2.42 -0.81 15.71
C THR A 393 2.49 0.44 14.85
N ASP A 394 1.84 0.48 13.71
CA ASP A 394 1.74 1.67 12.87
C ASP A 394 0.39 2.37 13.10
N PRO A 395 0.38 3.60 13.68
CA PRO A 395 -0.85 4.35 13.94
C PRO A 395 -1.69 4.64 12.68
N GLU A 396 -1.08 4.68 11.51
CA GLU A 396 -1.81 4.90 10.24
C GLU A 396 -2.45 3.60 9.75
N GLN A 397 -1.78 2.48 9.95
CA GLN A 397 -2.23 1.17 9.45
C GLN A 397 -3.25 0.49 10.36
N VAL A 398 -3.11 0.64 11.69
CA VAL A 398 -3.93 -0.12 12.64
C VAL A 398 -5.42 0.13 12.47
N GLY A 399 -5.82 1.38 12.27
CA GLY A 399 -7.23 1.74 12.05
C GLY A 399 -7.81 1.15 10.78
N LEU A 400 -7.01 1.11 9.71
CA LEU A 400 -7.40 0.49 8.42
C LEU A 400 -7.45 -1.04 8.54
N ALA A 401 -6.45 -1.65 9.18
CA ALA A 401 -6.41 -3.10 9.36
C ALA A 401 -7.60 -3.62 10.19
N MET A 402 -8.04 -2.85 11.20
CA MET A 402 -9.24 -3.19 11.98
C MET A 402 -10.54 -3.11 11.19
N SER A 403 -10.60 -2.37 10.08
CA SER A 403 -11.80 -2.25 9.25
C SER A 403 -12.32 -3.61 8.77
N GLU A 404 -11.40 -4.54 8.48
CA GLU A 404 -11.79 -5.90 8.07
C GLU A 404 -12.47 -6.66 9.23
N SER A 405 -11.93 -6.56 10.44
CA SER A 405 -12.55 -7.19 11.63
C SER A 405 -13.87 -6.53 12.02
N ILE A 406 -13.97 -5.19 11.90
CA ILE A 406 -15.22 -4.44 12.09
C ILE A 406 -16.29 -4.92 11.12
N SER A 407 -15.95 -5.13 9.87
CA SER A 407 -16.87 -5.59 8.82
C SER A 407 -17.35 -7.04 9.04
N GLN A 408 -16.52 -7.86 9.67
CA GLN A 408 -16.86 -9.23 10.06
C GLN A 408 -17.80 -9.29 11.28
N GLY A 409 -18.03 -8.16 11.95
CA GLY A 409 -19.01 -8.01 13.02
C GLY A 409 -18.45 -7.56 14.37
N ASP A 410 -17.14 -7.74 14.64
CA ASP A 410 -16.53 -7.32 15.89
C ASP A 410 -15.03 -7.00 15.70
N TRP A 411 -14.63 -5.78 16.06
CA TRP A 411 -13.25 -5.34 15.94
C TRP A 411 -12.24 -6.20 16.74
N ARG A 412 -12.68 -6.85 17.82
CA ARG A 412 -11.84 -7.71 18.65
C ARG A 412 -11.37 -8.97 17.92
N LEU A 413 -11.99 -9.31 16.79
CA LEU A 413 -11.52 -10.37 15.91
C LEU A 413 -10.09 -10.13 15.42
N PHE A 414 -9.65 -8.88 15.35
CA PHE A 414 -8.28 -8.52 15.03
C PHE A 414 -7.27 -9.18 16.00
N PHE A 415 -7.56 -9.15 17.30
CA PHE A 415 -6.73 -9.76 18.34
C PHE A 415 -7.00 -11.26 18.48
N LEU A 416 -8.27 -11.66 18.41
CA LEU A 416 -8.64 -13.07 18.49
C LEU A 416 -8.02 -13.91 17.36
N THR A 417 -7.95 -13.37 16.15
CA THR A 417 -7.28 -14.06 15.03
C THR A 417 -5.79 -14.23 15.30
N ARG A 418 -5.12 -13.21 15.82
CA ARG A 418 -3.72 -13.31 16.25
C ARG A 418 -3.53 -14.44 17.28
N ASP A 419 -4.36 -14.47 18.31
CA ASP A 419 -4.25 -15.48 19.36
C ASP A 419 -4.52 -16.88 18.80
N ARG A 420 -5.49 -17.02 17.92
CA ARG A 420 -5.78 -18.30 17.25
C ARG A 420 -4.64 -18.76 16.33
N VAL A 421 -4.01 -17.85 15.60
CA VAL A 421 -2.84 -18.17 14.78
C VAL A 421 -1.66 -18.59 15.65
N ARG A 422 -1.41 -17.88 16.75
CA ARG A 422 -0.35 -18.24 17.73
C ARG A 422 -0.59 -19.66 18.28
N ASP A 423 -1.82 -19.97 18.63
CA ASP A 423 -2.19 -21.20 19.36
C ASP A 423 -2.52 -22.37 18.42
N ALA A 424 -2.61 -22.16 17.10
CA ALA A 424 -2.93 -23.18 16.11
C ALA A 424 -1.97 -24.38 16.19
N GLN A 425 -2.53 -25.59 16.18
CA GLN A 425 -1.76 -26.83 16.22
C GLN A 425 -1.58 -27.41 14.81
N LEU A 426 -0.52 -28.18 14.62
CA LEU A 426 -0.23 -28.84 13.33
C LEU A 426 -1.43 -29.66 12.83
N ALA A 427 -2.07 -30.38 13.74
CA ALA A 427 -3.25 -31.20 13.41
C ALA A 427 -4.44 -30.37 12.93
N ASP A 428 -4.63 -29.15 13.47
CA ASP A 428 -5.71 -28.25 13.03
C ASP A 428 -5.46 -27.76 11.60
N VAL A 429 -4.24 -27.29 11.32
CA VAL A 429 -3.88 -26.79 9.99
C VAL A 429 -3.92 -27.90 8.95
N GLN A 430 -3.44 -29.11 9.32
CA GLN A 430 -3.53 -30.31 8.47
C GLN A 430 -4.99 -30.70 8.18
N ARG A 431 -5.84 -30.73 9.20
CA ARG A 431 -7.28 -31.05 9.06
C ARG A 431 -7.98 -30.05 8.15
N VAL A 432 -7.77 -28.76 8.38
CA VAL A 432 -8.38 -27.68 7.60
C VAL A 432 -7.92 -27.73 6.13
N ALA A 433 -6.64 -27.98 5.90
CA ALA A 433 -6.12 -28.14 4.55
C ALA A 433 -6.80 -29.30 3.80
N VAL A 434 -6.89 -30.46 4.44
CA VAL A 434 -7.54 -31.64 3.86
C VAL A 434 -9.04 -31.41 3.64
N GLN A 435 -9.68 -30.64 4.51
CA GLN A 435 -11.12 -30.39 4.44
C GLN A 435 -11.51 -29.40 3.33
N TYR A 436 -10.72 -28.36 3.09
CA TYR A 436 -11.11 -27.28 2.19
C TYR A 436 -10.30 -27.19 0.89
N LEU A 437 -9.04 -27.63 0.88
CA LEU A 437 -8.21 -27.61 -0.32
C LEU A 437 -8.44 -28.91 -1.13
N LEU A 438 -9.68 -29.07 -1.56
CA LEU A 438 -10.13 -30.25 -2.30
C LEU A 438 -10.31 -29.91 -3.77
N PRO A 439 -10.04 -30.86 -4.68
CA PRO A 439 -10.47 -30.72 -6.07
C PRO A 439 -11.94 -30.34 -6.16
N ALA A 440 -12.79 -30.93 -5.28
CA ALA A 440 -14.22 -30.64 -5.22
C ALA A 440 -14.57 -29.24 -4.67
N ASN A 441 -13.65 -28.43 -4.15
CA ASN A 441 -13.87 -27.04 -3.70
C ASN A 441 -13.19 -25.99 -4.58
N ARG A 442 -12.56 -26.39 -5.63
CA ARG A 442 -11.75 -25.55 -6.47
C ARG A 442 -12.55 -24.87 -7.57
N THR A 443 -12.36 -23.57 -7.73
CA THR A 443 -12.69 -22.84 -8.94
C THR A 443 -11.38 -22.38 -9.59
N LEU A 444 -11.07 -22.94 -10.76
CA LEU A 444 -9.84 -22.64 -11.45
C LEU A 444 -10.04 -21.46 -12.39
N GLY A 445 -9.25 -20.41 -12.25
CA GLY A 445 -9.10 -19.34 -13.19
C GLY A 445 -7.83 -19.56 -14.01
N VAL A 446 -7.93 -19.45 -15.31
CA VAL A 446 -6.76 -19.45 -16.16
C VAL A 446 -6.82 -18.23 -17.07
N TYR A 447 -5.85 -17.37 -16.95
CA TYR A 447 -5.64 -16.31 -17.90
C TYR A 447 -4.63 -16.82 -18.93
N LEU A 448 -5.19 -17.14 -20.02
CA LEU A 448 -4.36 -17.47 -21.15
C LEU A 448 -4.46 -16.29 -22.08
N PRO A 449 -3.43 -16.12 -22.47
CA PRO A 449 -3.61 -16.41 -23.64
C PRO A 449 -4.38 -17.71 -23.73
N THR A 450 -5.47 -18.89 -22.37
CA THR A 450 -6.67 -19.84 -22.16
C THR A 450 -6.78 -20.93 -21.04
N GLU A 451 -7.55 -21.69 -19.83
CA GLU A 451 -8.75 -22.53 -19.23
C GLU A 451 -8.67 -23.50 -17.93
N GLN A 452 -9.48 -24.06 -16.78
CA GLN A 452 -10.65 -24.66 -16.05
C GLN A 452 -10.58 -25.49 -14.68
N PRO A 453 -11.60 -26.03 -13.69
CA PRO A 453 -12.29 -26.08 -12.39
C PRO A 453 -12.57 -27.20 -11.33
N ALA A 454 -13.15 -27.03 -9.97
CA ALA A 454 -13.76 -28.04 -9.02
C ALA A 454 -14.44 -27.66 -7.61
N ARG A 455 -14.91 -28.44 -6.48
CA ARG A 455 -15.99 -28.28 -5.45
C ARG A 455 -15.78 -28.38 -3.91
N ALA A 456 -16.66 -27.82 -2.97
CA ALA A 456 -16.54 -27.75 -1.51
C ALA A 456 -17.81 -27.93 -0.62
N PRO A 457 -17.67 -28.11 0.75
CA PRO A 457 -18.79 -28.26 1.70
C PRO A 457 -19.44 -26.92 2.13
N VAL A 458 -20.59 -27.00 2.80
CA VAL A 458 -21.32 -25.86 3.37
C VAL A 458 -20.62 -25.34 4.64
N LEU A 459 -20.56 -24.03 4.79
CA LEU A 459 -19.95 -23.34 5.92
C LEU A 459 -21.02 -22.62 6.76
N ALA A 460 -20.87 -22.69 8.09
CA ALA A 460 -21.79 -22.06 9.03
C ALA A 460 -21.31 -20.67 9.46
N ARG A 461 -22.25 -19.79 9.84
CA ARG A 461 -21.92 -18.55 10.52
C ARG A 461 -21.43 -18.83 11.94
N VAL A 462 -20.55 -17.99 12.42
CA VAL A 462 -19.99 -18.09 13.76
C VAL A 462 -20.76 -17.15 14.70
N ASP A 463 -21.11 -17.67 15.89
CA ASP A 463 -21.55 -16.83 16.99
C ASP A 463 -20.32 -16.10 17.58
N LEU A 464 -20.29 -14.77 17.42
CA LEU A 464 -19.17 -13.95 17.90
C LEU A 464 -19.09 -13.88 19.42
N THR A 465 -20.22 -13.96 20.13
CA THR A 465 -20.25 -13.98 21.59
C THR A 465 -19.55 -15.24 22.11
N GLU A 466 -19.90 -16.37 21.51
CA GLU A 466 -19.28 -17.66 21.84
C GLU A 466 -17.80 -17.68 21.41
N ALA A 467 -17.46 -17.13 20.24
CA ALA A 467 -16.09 -17.09 19.75
C ALA A 467 -15.15 -16.23 20.63
N LEU A 468 -15.69 -15.20 21.28
CA LEU A 468 -14.91 -14.26 22.09
C LEU A 468 -14.97 -14.54 23.60
N LYS A 469 -15.78 -15.49 24.06
CA LYS A 469 -16.01 -15.74 25.48
C LYS A 469 -14.73 -16.03 26.29
N ASP A 470 -13.77 -16.69 25.68
CA ASP A 470 -12.50 -17.08 26.29
C ASP A 470 -11.34 -16.15 25.88
N PHE A 471 -11.65 -15.04 25.22
CA PHE A 471 -10.62 -14.10 24.78
C PHE A 471 -10.03 -13.34 25.96
N MET A 472 -8.74 -13.51 26.17
CA MET A 472 -7.98 -12.81 27.21
C MET A 472 -7.07 -11.77 26.54
N PRO A 473 -7.28 -10.48 26.80
CA PRO A 473 -6.43 -9.43 26.21
C PRO A 473 -5.01 -9.51 26.78
N GLN A 474 -4.02 -9.17 25.96
CA GLN A 474 -2.66 -8.95 26.43
C GLN A 474 -2.52 -7.57 27.07
N ALA A 475 -1.40 -7.31 27.73
CA ALA A 475 -1.15 -6.01 28.35
C ALA A 475 -1.11 -4.91 27.27
N ALA A 476 -1.65 -3.75 27.61
CA ALA A 476 -1.58 -2.58 26.72
C ALA A 476 -0.12 -2.17 26.46
N ALA A 477 0.14 -1.68 25.24
CA ALA A 477 1.45 -1.12 24.92
C ALA A 477 1.79 0.06 25.83
N ALA A 478 3.06 0.18 26.22
CA ALA A 478 3.52 1.32 27.01
C ALA A 478 3.31 2.64 26.23
N LYS A 479 3.03 3.73 26.95
CA LYS A 479 3.02 5.06 26.34
C LYS A 479 4.41 5.38 25.78
N VAL A 480 4.45 5.92 24.58
CA VAL A 480 5.66 6.42 23.92
C VAL A 480 5.77 7.94 24.04
N GLU A 481 6.95 8.46 23.84
CA GLU A 481 7.16 9.91 23.89
C GLU A 481 6.41 10.64 22.78
N ALA A 482 5.97 11.87 23.06
CA ALA A 482 5.49 12.78 22.05
C ALA A 482 6.68 13.34 21.25
N PHE A 483 6.71 13.11 19.94
CA PHE A 483 7.79 13.59 19.08
C PHE A 483 7.31 14.74 18.19
N GLU A 484 8.00 15.88 18.26
CA GLU A 484 7.74 17.02 17.38
C GLU A 484 8.60 16.92 16.12
N ALA A 485 7.96 16.74 14.95
CA ALA A 485 8.64 16.58 13.67
C ALA A 485 9.04 17.91 13.01
N THR A 486 9.51 18.88 13.81
CA THR A 486 10.05 20.12 13.29
C THR A 486 11.49 19.91 12.78
N PRO A 487 11.92 20.62 11.70
CA PRO A 487 13.29 20.53 11.20
C PRO A 487 14.34 20.74 12.29
N ALA A 488 14.12 21.73 13.16
CA ALA A 488 15.03 22.05 14.26
C ALA A 488 15.14 20.92 15.29
N ASN A 489 14.04 20.30 15.68
CA ASN A 489 14.05 19.18 16.61
C ASN A 489 14.67 17.93 16.01
N ILE A 490 14.41 17.66 14.72
CA ILE A 490 15.04 16.55 14.00
C ILE A 490 16.56 16.74 13.98
N ASP A 491 17.05 17.91 13.58
CA ASP A 491 18.49 18.21 13.55
C ASP A 491 19.12 18.13 14.95
N ALA A 492 18.47 18.71 15.97
CA ALA A 492 18.98 18.74 17.34
C ALA A 492 19.11 17.35 17.96
N ARG A 493 18.21 16.42 17.60
CA ARG A 493 18.19 15.03 18.11
C ARG A 493 18.98 14.04 17.25
N THR A 494 19.34 14.41 16.04
CA THR A 494 20.10 13.56 15.14
C THR A 494 21.55 13.50 15.57
N GLN A 495 22.05 12.29 15.87
CA GLN A 495 23.45 12.05 16.13
C GLN A 495 24.15 11.60 14.86
N THR A 496 25.32 12.18 14.56
CA THR A 496 26.12 11.83 13.39
C THR A 496 27.47 11.23 13.78
N PHE A 497 27.92 10.26 13.02
CA PHE A 497 29.23 9.65 13.19
C PHE A 497 29.68 9.03 11.84
N THR A 498 30.86 8.43 11.81
CA THR A 498 31.36 7.77 10.61
C THR A 498 31.89 6.39 10.96
N VAL A 499 31.60 5.40 10.13
CA VAL A 499 32.11 4.03 10.23
C VAL A 499 32.77 3.67 8.91
N GLY A 500 34.08 3.52 8.92
CA GLY A 500 34.86 3.37 7.68
C GLY A 500 34.70 4.59 6.78
N GLY A 501 34.16 4.40 5.55
CA GLY A 501 33.83 5.48 4.63
C GLY A 501 32.33 5.82 4.61
N VAL A 502 31.53 5.24 5.49
CA VAL A 502 30.07 5.45 5.57
C VAL A 502 29.77 6.48 6.64
N LYS A 503 29.13 7.59 6.24
CA LYS A 503 28.61 8.59 7.16
C LYS A 503 27.28 8.10 7.74
N ALA A 504 27.05 8.29 9.02
CA ALA A 504 25.84 7.85 9.71
C ALA A 504 25.08 9.01 10.36
N ALA A 505 23.76 9.00 10.28
CA ALA A 505 22.86 9.89 10.98
C ALA A 505 21.75 9.07 11.65
N VAL A 506 21.61 9.20 12.96
CA VAL A 506 20.69 8.39 13.74
C VAL A 506 19.81 9.28 14.60
N LEU A 507 18.49 9.14 14.42
CA LEU A 507 17.46 9.85 15.17
C LEU A 507 16.74 8.88 16.11
N ALA A 508 17.15 8.87 17.37
CA ALA A 508 16.51 8.05 18.39
C ALA A 508 15.25 8.74 18.94
N LYS A 509 14.13 8.05 18.90
CA LYS A 509 12.84 8.47 19.47
C LYS A 509 12.00 7.25 19.84
N GLY A 510 11.14 7.39 20.83
CA GLY A 510 10.19 6.31 21.17
C GLY A 510 9.20 6.07 20.05
N THR A 511 8.94 4.80 19.70
CA THR A 511 7.93 4.40 18.72
C THR A 511 7.07 3.27 19.28
N ARG A 512 5.83 3.18 18.81
CA ARG A 512 4.97 2.07 19.18
C ARG A 512 5.58 0.74 18.73
N GLY A 513 5.68 -0.23 19.64
CA GLY A 513 6.29 -1.53 19.36
C GLY A 513 7.80 -1.49 19.11
N ASN A 514 8.48 -0.42 19.51
CA ASN A 514 9.92 -0.22 19.37
C ASN A 514 10.40 -0.33 17.91
N ALA A 515 9.56 0.16 16.97
CA ALA A 515 9.84 0.13 15.54
C ALA A 515 11.03 1.04 15.17
N VAL A 516 11.81 0.60 14.21
CA VAL A 516 12.95 1.35 13.64
C VAL A 516 12.96 1.17 12.13
N THR A 517 13.09 2.28 11.41
CA THR A 517 13.39 2.28 9.98
C THR A 517 14.86 2.68 9.78
N ALA A 518 15.58 1.95 8.93
CA ALA A 518 16.96 2.28 8.59
C ALA A 518 17.22 2.15 7.08
N VAL A 519 18.17 2.92 6.59
CA VAL A 519 18.64 2.87 5.21
C VAL A 519 20.16 2.94 5.18
N LEU A 520 20.77 2.05 4.37
CA LEU A 520 22.19 2.06 4.05
C LEU A 520 22.33 2.26 2.54
N VAL A 521 23.04 3.29 2.14
CA VAL A 521 23.40 3.55 0.74
C VAL A 521 24.89 3.36 0.60
N LEU A 522 25.33 2.45 -0.24
CA LEU A 522 26.75 2.31 -0.62
C LEU A 522 26.94 2.83 -2.03
N ARG A 523 28.01 3.61 -2.22
CA ARG A 523 28.35 4.28 -3.49
C ARG A 523 29.67 3.79 -4.02
N PHE A 524 29.74 3.58 -5.33
CA PHE A 524 30.88 2.98 -5.97
C PHE A 524 31.01 3.39 -7.45
N GLY A 525 32.24 3.30 -7.95
CA GLY A 525 32.56 3.49 -9.35
C GLY A 525 32.34 4.92 -9.86
N ASP A 526 32.58 5.09 -11.12
CA ASP A 526 32.44 6.33 -11.89
C ASP A 526 31.87 6.04 -13.27
N GLU A 527 31.69 7.06 -14.10
CA GLU A 527 31.16 6.96 -15.44
C GLU A 527 31.88 5.90 -16.30
N LYS A 528 33.19 5.83 -16.19
CA LYS A 528 34.02 4.93 -17.01
C LYS A 528 34.00 3.48 -16.46
N SER A 529 34.15 3.36 -15.16
CA SER A 529 34.24 2.03 -14.52
C SER A 529 32.91 1.28 -14.54
N LEU A 530 31.78 2.00 -14.51
CA LEU A 530 30.43 1.44 -14.54
C LEU A 530 29.92 1.15 -15.97
N ALA A 531 30.63 1.62 -16.99
CA ALA A 531 30.21 1.42 -18.37
C ALA A 531 30.09 -0.07 -18.71
N GLY A 532 28.95 -0.45 -19.31
CA GLY A 532 28.64 -1.83 -19.70
C GLY A 532 28.18 -2.75 -18.57
N HIS A 533 28.06 -2.23 -17.34
CA HIS A 533 27.74 -3.05 -16.16
C HIS A 533 26.31 -2.86 -15.61
N SER A 534 25.45 -2.09 -16.28
CA SER A 534 24.11 -1.75 -15.74
C SER A 534 23.25 -2.98 -15.41
N ALA A 535 23.25 -3.99 -16.29
CA ALA A 535 22.49 -5.22 -16.06
C ALA A 535 23.07 -6.07 -14.90
N ALA A 536 24.41 -6.16 -14.83
CA ALA A 536 25.07 -6.87 -13.73
C ALA A 536 24.81 -6.16 -12.38
N ALA A 537 24.82 -4.83 -12.35
CA ALA A 537 24.48 -4.04 -11.16
C ALA A 537 23.07 -4.33 -10.65
N GLN A 538 22.08 -4.41 -11.55
CA GLN A 538 20.72 -4.76 -11.20
C GLN A 538 20.60 -6.19 -10.67
N ALA A 539 21.24 -7.15 -11.35
CA ALA A 539 21.25 -8.54 -10.92
C ALA A 539 21.90 -8.72 -9.55
N VAL A 540 23.04 -8.06 -9.29
CA VAL A 540 23.69 -8.13 -7.96
C VAL A 540 22.70 -7.68 -6.88
N ALA A 541 22.07 -6.52 -7.02
CA ALA A 541 21.12 -6.01 -6.03
C ALA A 541 19.93 -6.94 -5.80
N ALA A 542 19.40 -7.53 -6.88
CA ALA A 542 18.27 -8.47 -6.81
C ALA A 542 18.63 -9.81 -6.17
N LEU A 543 19.93 -10.14 -6.10
CA LEU A 543 20.43 -11.41 -5.59
C LEU A 543 21.08 -11.32 -4.19
N LEU A 544 21.30 -10.11 -3.67
CA LEU A 544 21.99 -9.89 -2.39
C LEU A 544 21.28 -10.55 -1.19
N ASP A 545 19.97 -10.58 -1.18
CA ASP A 545 19.15 -11.18 -0.11
C ASP A 545 18.83 -12.67 -0.36
N LYS A 546 19.41 -13.28 -1.39
CA LYS A 546 19.09 -14.65 -1.82
C LYS A 546 20.05 -15.71 -1.27
N GLY A 547 20.74 -15.41 -0.20
CA GLY A 547 21.67 -16.31 0.49
C GLY A 547 23.07 -15.74 0.63
N THR A 548 23.85 -16.31 1.55
CA THR A 548 25.28 -16.00 1.76
C THR A 548 26.13 -17.23 1.53
N ALA A 549 27.44 -17.09 1.67
CA ALA A 549 28.37 -18.22 1.62
C ALA A 549 28.07 -19.33 2.67
N THR A 550 27.36 -18.99 3.74
CA THR A 550 27.05 -19.89 4.87
C THR A 550 25.56 -20.10 5.11
N LEU A 551 24.69 -19.27 4.55
CA LEU A 551 23.25 -19.34 4.74
C LEU A 551 22.55 -19.54 3.40
N THR A 552 21.61 -20.48 3.36
CA THR A 552 20.70 -20.61 2.22
C THR A 552 19.73 -19.43 2.19
N ARG A 553 19.05 -19.24 1.06
CA ARG A 553 18.00 -18.22 0.89
C ARG A 553 16.88 -18.37 1.93
N GLU A 554 16.47 -19.60 2.21
CA GLU A 554 15.46 -19.90 3.24
C GLU A 554 15.96 -19.51 4.64
N GLN A 555 17.21 -19.88 4.96
CA GLN A 555 17.80 -19.52 6.26
C GLN A 555 17.95 -18.02 6.45
N VAL A 556 18.22 -17.27 5.37
CA VAL A 556 18.23 -15.80 5.41
C VAL A 556 16.83 -15.29 5.73
N GLN A 557 15.80 -15.80 5.04
CA GLN A 557 14.41 -15.41 5.30
C GLN A 557 13.97 -15.79 6.73
N ASP A 558 14.25 -17.00 7.17
CA ASP A 558 13.95 -17.46 8.53
C ASP A 558 14.61 -16.57 9.60
N LYS A 559 15.86 -16.12 9.35
CA LYS A 559 16.55 -15.17 10.24
C LYS A 559 15.89 -13.78 10.23
N LEU A 560 15.55 -13.26 9.06
CA LEU A 560 14.85 -11.97 8.95
C LEU A 560 13.51 -12.01 9.68
N ASP A 561 12.75 -13.10 9.55
CA ASP A 561 11.47 -13.28 10.23
C ASP A 561 11.64 -13.42 11.75
N ALA A 562 12.63 -14.19 12.19
CA ALA A 562 12.98 -14.31 13.62
C ALA A 562 13.41 -12.95 14.23
N LEU A 563 14.10 -12.12 13.44
CA LEU A 563 14.50 -10.77 13.79
C LEU A 563 13.39 -9.74 13.59
N LYS A 564 12.19 -10.15 13.15
CA LYS A 564 11.03 -9.26 12.87
C LYS A 564 11.47 -8.09 11.99
N THR A 565 12.28 -8.39 10.97
CA THR A 565 12.91 -7.41 10.10
C THR A 565 12.50 -7.62 8.66
N GLU A 566 12.08 -6.55 8.01
CA GLU A 566 11.93 -6.48 6.56
C GLU A 566 13.19 -5.88 5.94
N LEU A 567 13.63 -6.51 4.87
CA LEU A 567 14.80 -6.09 4.11
C LEU A 567 14.42 -5.80 2.67
N GLY A 568 14.75 -4.61 2.19
CA GLY A 568 14.65 -4.26 0.79
C GLY A 568 16.01 -3.92 0.20
N VAL A 569 16.29 -4.38 -1.02
CA VAL A 569 17.51 -4.04 -1.74
C VAL A 569 17.15 -3.46 -3.11
N SER A 570 17.73 -2.34 -3.45
CA SER A 570 17.56 -1.70 -4.76
C SER A 570 18.88 -1.13 -5.26
N SER A 571 18.99 -0.96 -6.57
CA SER A 571 20.19 -0.36 -7.17
C SER A 571 19.83 0.77 -8.14
N ALA A 572 20.79 1.67 -8.29
CA ALA A 572 20.81 2.67 -9.34
C ALA A 572 22.27 2.81 -9.80
N PRO A 573 22.55 3.48 -10.92
CA PRO A 573 23.91 3.65 -11.39
C PRO A 573 24.84 4.18 -10.29
N GLY A 574 25.87 3.40 -9.97
CA GLY A 574 26.88 3.72 -8.97
C GLY A 574 26.45 3.66 -7.50
N ARG A 575 25.28 3.06 -7.20
CA ARG A 575 24.84 2.87 -5.81
C ARG A 575 23.97 1.63 -5.62
N VAL A 576 24.03 1.08 -4.42
CA VAL A 576 23.04 0.14 -3.88
C VAL A 576 22.41 0.76 -2.64
N THR A 577 21.14 0.56 -2.48
CA THR A 577 20.35 1.02 -1.32
C THR A 577 19.74 -0.19 -0.63
N VAL A 578 20.00 -0.33 0.67
CA VAL A 578 19.42 -1.33 1.55
C VAL A 578 18.49 -0.63 2.52
N THR A 579 17.26 -1.05 2.58
CA THR A 579 16.25 -0.55 3.53
C THR A 579 15.90 -1.62 4.54
N LEU A 580 15.66 -1.21 5.77
CA LEU A 580 15.32 -2.08 6.89
C LEU A 580 14.15 -1.48 7.65
N GLN A 581 13.13 -2.30 7.88
CA GLN A 581 12.14 -2.04 8.92
C GLN A 581 12.31 -3.12 9.99
N SER A 582 12.59 -2.71 11.22
CA SER A 582 12.97 -3.62 12.30
C SER A 582 12.46 -3.11 13.65
N ARG A 583 12.93 -3.67 14.72
CA ARG A 583 12.66 -3.23 16.08
C ARG A 583 13.94 -3.05 16.85
N ARG A 584 13.91 -2.19 17.90
CA ARG A 584 15.06 -1.89 18.74
C ARG A 584 15.91 -3.11 19.12
N ALA A 585 15.24 -4.18 19.59
CA ALA A 585 15.92 -5.38 20.07
C ALA A 585 16.64 -6.16 18.96
N TYR A 586 16.18 -6.03 17.72
CA TYR A 586 16.63 -6.87 16.60
C TYR A 586 17.50 -6.12 15.59
N LEU A 587 17.40 -4.78 15.54
CA LEU A 587 18.14 -3.99 14.56
C LEU A 587 19.66 -4.26 14.55
N PRO A 588 20.38 -4.38 15.69
CA PRO A 588 21.81 -4.68 15.65
C PRO A 588 22.12 -6.00 14.96
N ALA A 589 21.39 -7.07 15.27
CA ALA A 589 21.58 -8.38 14.65
C ALA A 589 21.15 -8.37 13.16
N ALA A 590 20.12 -7.60 12.81
CA ALA A 590 19.73 -7.41 11.41
C ALA A 590 20.84 -6.68 10.61
N LEU A 591 21.47 -5.68 11.19
CA LEU A 591 22.63 -4.99 10.56
C LEU A 591 23.82 -5.93 10.36
N GLU A 592 24.09 -6.83 11.31
CA GLU A 592 25.13 -7.84 11.15
C GLU A 592 24.80 -8.83 10.01
N LEU A 593 23.53 -9.26 9.91
CA LEU A 593 23.06 -10.09 8.80
C LEU A 593 23.19 -9.36 7.45
N VAL A 594 22.81 -8.08 7.40
CA VAL A 594 22.99 -7.23 6.21
C VAL A 594 24.47 -7.13 5.84
N GLY A 595 25.34 -6.99 6.83
CA GLY A 595 26.79 -7.03 6.61
C GLY A 595 27.27 -8.32 5.94
N ASP A 596 26.74 -9.48 6.35
CA ASP A 596 27.06 -10.77 5.73
C ASP A 596 26.50 -10.87 4.30
N LEU A 597 25.22 -10.48 4.10
CA LEU A 597 24.59 -10.45 2.77
C LEU A 597 25.35 -9.55 1.79
N LEU A 598 25.80 -8.40 2.23
CA LEU A 598 26.53 -7.45 1.39
C LEU A 598 27.96 -7.90 1.08
N ARG A 599 28.61 -8.60 1.99
CA ARG A 599 30.02 -8.99 1.85
C ARG A 599 30.23 -10.37 1.24
N ASN A 600 29.36 -11.31 1.55
CA ASN A 600 29.48 -12.72 1.27
C ASN A 600 28.26 -13.32 0.53
N PRO A 601 27.66 -12.63 -0.44
CA PRO A 601 26.47 -13.16 -1.12
C PRO A 601 26.77 -14.45 -1.87
N ALA A 602 25.83 -15.38 -1.87
CA ALA A 602 26.00 -16.69 -2.49
C ALA A 602 26.07 -16.61 -4.03
N PHE A 603 25.25 -15.77 -4.65
CA PHE A 603 25.08 -15.67 -6.10
C PHE A 603 24.95 -17.06 -6.75
N ALA A 604 23.98 -17.84 -6.27
CA ALA A 604 23.75 -19.17 -6.79
C ALA A 604 23.22 -19.12 -8.24
N PRO A 605 23.66 -20.01 -9.13
CA PRO A 605 23.25 -19.99 -10.53
C PRO A 605 21.73 -20.11 -10.76
N ASP A 606 21.08 -20.95 -9.98
CA ASP A 606 19.62 -21.17 -10.04
C ASP A 606 18.84 -19.90 -9.67
N THR A 607 19.32 -19.16 -8.69
CA THR A 607 18.74 -17.88 -8.28
C THR A 607 18.92 -16.79 -9.35
N LEU A 608 20.06 -16.79 -10.04
CA LEU A 608 20.25 -15.92 -11.19
C LEU A 608 19.32 -16.27 -12.34
N ASP A 609 19.13 -17.56 -12.61
CA ASP A 609 18.18 -18.01 -13.64
C ASP A 609 16.73 -17.67 -13.28
N GLU A 610 16.37 -17.73 -11.99
CA GLU A 610 15.07 -17.24 -11.48
C GLU A 610 14.94 -15.73 -11.75
N PHE A 611 15.92 -14.93 -11.40
CA PHE A 611 15.94 -13.49 -11.68
C PHE A 611 15.75 -13.19 -13.17
N LYS A 612 16.48 -13.87 -14.06
CA LYS A 612 16.37 -13.68 -15.50
C LYS A 612 14.95 -13.94 -16.00
N ARG A 613 14.36 -15.05 -15.57
CA ARG A 613 12.97 -15.38 -15.96
C ARG A 613 11.97 -14.36 -15.45
N ALA A 614 12.08 -13.96 -14.18
CA ALA A 614 11.21 -12.95 -13.60
C ALA A 614 11.36 -11.60 -14.33
N ALA A 615 12.59 -11.18 -14.62
CA ALA A 615 12.87 -9.96 -15.35
C ALA A 615 12.31 -9.99 -16.78
N GLN A 616 12.51 -11.08 -17.52
CA GLN A 616 11.94 -11.26 -18.86
C GLN A 616 10.41 -11.22 -18.83
N THR A 617 9.77 -11.90 -17.87
CA THR A 617 8.31 -11.87 -17.68
C THR A 617 7.81 -10.45 -17.42
N GLY A 618 8.50 -9.73 -16.51
CA GLY A 618 8.16 -8.34 -16.21
C GLY A 618 8.30 -7.41 -17.42
N ILE A 619 9.34 -7.59 -18.23
CA ILE A 619 9.55 -6.82 -19.45
C ILE A 619 8.43 -7.10 -20.46
N GLU A 620 8.04 -8.36 -20.67
CA GLU A 620 6.96 -8.71 -21.60
C GLU A 620 5.61 -8.12 -21.17
N GLN A 621 5.34 -8.03 -19.87
CA GLN A 621 4.16 -7.32 -19.37
C GLN A 621 4.24 -5.83 -19.71
N GLN A 622 5.39 -5.20 -19.46
CA GLN A 622 5.59 -3.77 -19.69
C GLN A 622 5.51 -3.37 -21.17
N ARG A 623 5.90 -4.24 -22.10
CA ARG A 623 5.84 -3.98 -23.55
C ARG A 623 4.44 -3.59 -24.04
N LYS A 624 3.41 -4.07 -23.40
CA LYS A 624 2.01 -3.91 -23.80
C LYS A 624 1.21 -3.05 -22.85
N GLU A 625 1.86 -2.53 -21.81
CA GLU A 625 1.22 -1.66 -20.84
C GLU A 625 1.43 -0.20 -21.27
N PRO A 626 0.34 0.56 -21.56
CA PRO A 626 0.46 1.91 -22.10
C PRO A 626 1.35 2.86 -21.28
N GLY A 627 1.26 2.82 -19.95
CA GLY A 627 2.06 3.67 -19.07
C GLY A 627 3.55 3.32 -19.09
N ALA A 628 3.91 2.05 -19.25
CA ALA A 628 5.31 1.62 -19.39
C ALA A 628 5.88 2.01 -20.76
N VAL A 629 5.05 1.88 -21.81
CA VAL A 629 5.44 2.22 -23.19
C VAL A 629 5.76 3.71 -23.31
N VAL A 630 4.87 4.60 -22.81
CA VAL A 630 5.15 6.06 -22.85
C VAL A 630 6.39 6.42 -22.05
N ARG A 631 6.58 5.83 -20.89
CA ARG A 631 7.73 6.10 -20.02
C ARG A 631 9.04 5.68 -20.68
N ASN A 632 9.15 4.42 -21.12
CA ASN A 632 10.34 3.89 -21.79
C ASN A 632 10.68 4.72 -23.04
N THR A 633 9.68 5.12 -23.82
CA THR A 633 9.88 5.95 -25.00
C THR A 633 10.44 7.32 -24.65
N LEU A 634 9.85 8.02 -23.67
CA LEU A 634 10.33 9.35 -23.27
C LEU A 634 11.66 9.32 -22.52
N ASP A 635 11.98 8.23 -21.80
CA ASP A 635 13.28 8.05 -21.16
C ASP A 635 14.44 7.91 -22.16
N ARG A 636 14.13 7.46 -23.36
CA ARG A 636 15.08 7.24 -24.46
C ARG A 636 15.16 8.43 -25.39
N LEU A 637 14.10 9.19 -25.52
CA LEU A 637 14.02 10.30 -26.44
C LEU A 637 15.04 11.38 -26.10
N GLY A 638 15.85 11.74 -27.07
CA GLY A 638 16.91 12.72 -26.88
C GLY A 638 18.05 12.29 -25.96
N ASN A 639 18.10 11.03 -25.53
CA ASN A 639 19.23 10.52 -24.74
C ASN A 639 20.47 10.34 -25.65
N PRO A 640 21.54 11.15 -25.46
CA PRO A 640 22.69 11.14 -26.38
C PRO A 640 23.72 10.09 -26.02
N TYR A 641 23.55 9.39 -24.90
CA TYR A 641 24.54 8.45 -24.40
C TYR A 641 24.57 7.16 -25.23
N PRO A 642 25.74 6.69 -25.63
CA PRO A 642 25.85 5.46 -26.39
C PRO A 642 25.53 4.23 -25.54
N ARG A 643 25.15 3.13 -26.20
CA ARG A 643 24.96 1.86 -25.53
C ARG A 643 26.22 1.48 -24.73
N GLY A 644 26.02 1.11 -23.48
CA GLY A 644 27.08 0.84 -22.51
C GLY A 644 27.38 1.99 -21.55
N ASP A 645 27.03 3.23 -21.87
CA ASP A 645 27.09 4.31 -20.88
C ASP A 645 26.08 4.05 -19.75
N VAL A 646 26.44 4.35 -18.55
CA VAL A 646 25.59 4.14 -17.35
C VAL A 646 24.28 4.95 -17.39
N ARG A 647 24.24 6.00 -18.19
CA ARG A 647 23.07 6.88 -18.40
C ARG A 647 22.22 6.46 -19.61
N TYR A 648 22.67 5.49 -20.39
CA TYR A 648 21.91 4.94 -21.53
C TYR A 648 20.58 4.35 -21.03
N ARG A 649 19.53 4.52 -21.85
CA ARG A 649 18.19 3.97 -21.58
C ARG A 649 17.85 2.90 -22.61
N PRO A 650 17.87 1.63 -22.24
CA PRO A 650 17.63 0.53 -23.19
C PRO A 650 16.17 0.45 -23.62
N THR A 651 15.94 -0.09 -24.80
CA THR A 651 14.63 -0.59 -25.23
C THR A 651 14.25 -1.82 -24.40
N PHE A 652 12.98 -2.21 -24.46
CA PHE A 652 12.54 -3.48 -23.85
C PHE A 652 13.29 -4.69 -24.42
N ASP A 653 13.57 -4.69 -25.74
CA ASP A 653 14.35 -5.77 -26.37
C ASP A 653 15.80 -5.83 -25.89
N GLU A 654 16.44 -4.68 -25.83
CA GLU A 654 17.80 -4.57 -25.33
C GLU A 654 17.87 -4.99 -23.85
N LEU A 655 16.91 -4.55 -23.03
CA LEU A 655 16.86 -4.88 -21.61
C LEU A 655 16.65 -6.39 -21.40
N ALA A 656 15.76 -7.02 -22.18
CA ALA A 656 15.54 -8.46 -22.15
C ALA A 656 16.80 -9.23 -22.55
N ASN A 657 17.49 -8.78 -23.61
CA ASN A 657 18.76 -9.38 -24.07
C ASN A 657 19.88 -9.20 -23.03
N ASP A 658 19.99 -7.99 -22.43
CA ASP A 658 20.99 -7.69 -21.43
C ASP A 658 20.82 -8.59 -20.18
N TYR A 659 19.60 -8.75 -19.70
CA TYR A 659 19.32 -9.65 -18.57
C TYR A 659 19.51 -11.12 -18.96
N GLY A 660 19.13 -11.53 -20.15
CA GLY A 660 19.33 -12.89 -20.65
C GLY A 660 20.82 -13.27 -20.70
N ALA A 661 21.67 -12.33 -21.09
CA ALA A 661 23.11 -12.54 -21.26
C ALA A 661 23.94 -12.52 -19.96
N ILE A 662 23.40 -12.08 -18.83
CA ILE A 662 24.14 -12.00 -17.56
C ILE A 662 24.62 -13.40 -17.15
N THR A 663 25.88 -13.50 -16.73
CA THR A 663 26.42 -14.73 -16.17
C THR A 663 26.67 -14.60 -14.67
N THR A 664 26.69 -15.71 -13.94
CA THR A 664 27.05 -15.75 -12.52
C THR A 664 28.43 -15.14 -12.29
N GLN A 665 29.36 -15.34 -13.21
CA GLN A 665 30.70 -14.76 -13.13
C GLN A 665 30.64 -13.23 -13.23
N ALA A 666 29.86 -12.67 -14.17
CA ALA A 666 29.70 -11.21 -14.30
C ALA A 666 29.09 -10.57 -13.04
N VAL A 667 28.15 -11.27 -12.41
CA VAL A 667 27.54 -10.84 -11.12
C VAL A 667 28.61 -10.81 -10.01
N ARG A 668 29.42 -11.88 -9.89
CA ARG A 668 30.49 -11.96 -8.90
C ARG A 668 31.58 -10.93 -9.14
N ASP A 669 32.02 -10.77 -10.39
CA ASP A 669 33.05 -9.80 -10.75
C ASP A 669 32.58 -8.36 -10.46
N PHE A 670 31.34 -8.04 -10.77
CA PHE A 670 30.78 -6.75 -10.44
C PHE A 670 30.75 -6.51 -8.92
N HIS A 671 30.26 -7.48 -8.15
CA HIS A 671 30.23 -7.36 -6.70
C HIS A 671 31.62 -7.17 -6.11
N GLN A 672 32.61 -8.03 -6.49
CA GLN A 672 33.96 -7.97 -5.99
C GLN A 672 34.68 -6.66 -6.35
N ARG A 673 34.38 -6.11 -7.53
CA ARG A 673 35.00 -4.87 -8.01
C ARG A 673 34.45 -3.64 -7.35
N PHE A 674 33.13 -3.57 -7.13
CA PHE A 674 32.43 -2.34 -6.81
C PHE A 674 31.94 -2.26 -5.36
N TYR A 675 31.56 -3.37 -4.74
CA TYR A 675 30.95 -3.32 -3.43
C TYR A 675 32.01 -3.13 -2.32
N GLY A 676 31.68 -2.26 -1.37
CA GLY A 676 32.53 -1.96 -0.22
C GLY A 676 32.02 -0.76 0.56
N ALA A 677 32.52 -0.59 1.78
CA ALA A 677 32.15 0.49 2.69
C ALA A 677 33.07 1.73 2.59
N GLY A 678 33.66 1.97 1.40
CA GLY A 678 34.53 3.14 1.16
C GLY A 678 33.80 4.46 1.08
N HIS A 679 32.57 4.45 0.60
CA HIS A 679 31.68 5.62 0.45
C HIS A 679 30.23 5.21 0.67
N GLY A 680 29.53 5.94 1.48
CA GLY A 680 28.11 5.66 1.69
C GLY A 680 27.49 6.48 2.80
N GLU A 681 26.21 6.30 2.95
CA GLU A 681 25.39 6.93 3.98
C GLU A 681 24.54 5.87 4.68
N PHE A 682 24.46 5.99 5.99
CA PHE A 682 23.55 5.22 6.83
C PHE A 682 22.63 6.19 7.56
N ALA A 683 21.34 5.91 7.57
CA ALA A 683 20.43 6.62 8.45
C ALA A 683 19.50 5.62 9.17
N ALA A 684 19.11 5.96 10.40
CA ALA A 684 18.13 5.20 11.16
C ALA A 684 17.26 6.14 12.00
N VAL A 685 15.98 5.84 12.06
CA VAL A 685 14.96 6.60 12.79
C VAL A 685 14.07 5.64 13.57
N GLY A 686 13.81 5.92 14.82
CA GLY A 686 12.90 5.14 15.65
C GLY A 686 13.41 4.83 17.05
N ASP A 687 12.84 3.83 17.68
CA ASP A 687 13.26 3.39 19.00
C ASP A 687 14.49 2.51 18.89
N LEU A 688 15.65 3.11 19.09
CA LEU A 688 16.94 2.42 18.89
C LEU A 688 17.98 2.85 19.93
N ASP A 689 18.98 1.99 20.10
CA ASP A 689 20.19 2.28 20.88
C ASP A 689 21.32 2.67 19.93
N VAL A 690 21.72 3.93 20.00
CA VAL A 690 22.74 4.50 19.10
C VAL A 690 24.08 3.79 19.23
N ALA A 691 24.49 3.40 20.45
CA ALA A 691 25.76 2.72 20.68
C ALA A 691 25.74 1.29 20.10
N ALA A 692 24.62 0.58 20.28
CA ALA A 692 24.43 -0.75 19.71
C ALA A 692 24.40 -0.72 18.18
N VAL A 693 23.71 0.26 17.58
CA VAL A 693 23.67 0.47 16.12
C VAL A 693 25.06 0.78 15.58
N ARG A 694 25.81 1.68 16.24
CA ARG A 694 27.20 1.99 15.85
C ARG A 694 28.07 0.73 15.89
N THR A 695 28.03 -0.03 16.98
CA THR A 695 28.81 -1.25 17.13
C THR A 695 28.47 -2.30 16.06
N ALA A 696 27.17 -2.46 15.75
CA ALA A 696 26.72 -3.38 14.72
C ALA A 696 27.22 -2.94 13.31
N LEU A 697 27.14 -1.65 13.02
CA LEU A 697 27.68 -1.10 11.77
C LEU A 697 29.21 -1.26 11.68
N GLU A 698 29.92 -1.04 12.76
CA GLU A 698 31.39 -1.26 12.82
C GLU A 698 31.70 -2.71 12.50
N ARG A 699 30.98 -3.69 13.06
CA ARG A 699 31.14 -5.11 12.73
C ARG A 699 30.77 -5.43 11.29
N ALA A 700 29.66 -4.94 10.82
CA ALA A 700 29.15 -5.18 9.47
C ALA A 700 30.08 -4.62 8.39
N LEU A 701 30.72 -3.47 8.61
CA LEU A 701 31.46 -2.72 7.60
C LEU A 701 32.99 -2.71 7.82
N ALA A 702 33.49 -3.27 8.94
CA ALA A 702 34.90 -3.23 9.29
C ALA A 702 35.79 -3.82 8.20
N GLY A 703 36.84 -3.06 7.81
CA GLY A 703 37.86 -3.52 6.86
C GLY A 703 37.34 -3.77 5.43
N TRP A 704 36.05 -3.55 5.16
CA TRP A 704 35.47 -3.80 3.85
C TRP A 704 35.68 -2.62 2.92
N ARG A 705 36.60 -2.74 1.99
CA ARG A 705 36.98 -1.69 1.05
C ARG A 705 36.69 -2.13 -0.38
N THR A 706 36.23 -1.20 -1.21
CA THR A 706 36.11 -1.42 -2.66
C THR A 706 37.40 -1.09 -3.37
N GLY A 707 37.67 -1.79 -4.46
CA GLY A 707 38.74 -1.46 -5.39
C GLY A 707 38.37 -0.32 -6.38
N ALA A 708 37.10 0.08 -6.44
CA ALA A 708 36.59 1.11 -7.34
C ALA A 708 36.07 2.31 -6.52
N PRO A 709 36.88 3.41 -6.42
CA PRO A 709 36.46 4.61 -5.69
C PRO A 709 35.23 5.25 -6.34
N PHE A 710 34.38 5.84 -5.50
CA PHE A 710 33.20 6.54 -5.98
C PHE A 710 33.54 7.92 -6.55
N THR A 711 33.07 8.17 -7.76
CA THR A 711 32.93 9.52 -8.32
C THR A 711 31.54 9.65 -8.91
N ARG A 712 30.83 10.72 -8.55
CA ARG A 712 29.49 10.95 -9.02
C ARG A 712 29.43 11.04 -10.55
N VAL A 713 28.51 10.32 -11.15
CA VAL A 713 28.17 10.47 -12.57
C VAL A 713 27.32 11.73 -12.74
N PRO A 714 27.76 12.74 -13.50
CA PRO A 714 26.98 13.94 -13.72
C PRO A 714 25.78 13.69 -14.63
N LEU A 715 24.70 14.41 -14.36
CA LEU A 715 23.47 14.38 -15.15
C LEU A 715 23.18 15.80 -15.68
N PRO A 716 23.93 16.27 -16.69
CA PRO A 716 23.71 17.60 -17.24
C PRO A 716 22.35 17.69 -17.95
N MET A 717 21.78 18.86 -18.02
CA MET A 717 20.61 19.13 -18.83
C MET A 717 20.98 18.97 -20.32
N ILE A 718 20.17 18.18 -21.01
CA ILE A 718 20.35 17.91 -22.45
C ILE A 718 19.09 18.40 -23.14
N PRO A 719 19.20 19.40 -24.06
CA PRO A 719 18.03 19.86 -24.79
C PRO A 719 17.35 18.75 -25.60
N ILE A 720 16.06 18.57 -25.41
CA ILE A 720 15.25 17.61 -26.15
C ILE A 720 14.29 18.43 -27.01
N PRO A 721 14.27 18.23 -28.35
CA PRO A 721 13.30 18.89 -29.21
C PRO A 721 11.86 18.56 -28.82
N SER A 722 10.97 19.56 -28.94
CA SER A 722 9.53 19.33 -28.74
C SER A 722 9.01 18.33 -29.76
N GLU A 723 8.37 17.28 -29.28
CA GLU A 723 7.83 16.21 -30.11
C GLU A 723 6.56 15.62 -29.48
N GLN A 724 5.65 15.18 -30.33
CA GLN A 724 4.45 14.45 -29.89
C GLN A 724 4.42 13.06 -30.54
N LEU A 725 4.36 12.03 -29.71
CA LEU A 725 4.40 10.65 -30.12
C LEU A 725 3.07 9.95 -29.84
N LEU A 726 2.57 9.20 -30.84
CA LEU A 726 1.43 8.29 -30.68
C LEU A 726 1.94 6.85 -30.78
N LEU A 727 1.73 6.09 -29.71
CA LEU A 727 2.26 4.76 -29.52
C LEU A 727 1.09 3.76 -29.44
N PRO A 728 0.90 2.90 -30.45
CA PRO A 728 -0.22 1.96 -30.45
C PRO A 728 0.00 0.85 -29.41
N THR A 729 -0.99 0.67 -28.55
CA THR A 729 -1.11 -0.48 -27.64
C THR A 729 -2.49 -1.10 -27.84
N PRO A 730 -2.62 -2.03 -28.81
CA PRO A 730 -3.92 -2.59 -29.20
C PRO A 730 -4.62 -3.33 -28.06
N ASP A 731 -5.96 -3.33 -28.10
CA ASP A 731 -6.83 -4.03 -27.17
C ASP A 731 -6.64 -3.64 -25.69
N ARG A 732 -6.19 -2.39 -25.46
CA ARG A 732 -6.11 -1.80 -24.12
C ARG A 732 -7.26 -0.82 -23.90
N PRO A 733 -8.13 -1.06 -22.91
CA PRO A 733 -9.27 -0.19 -22.60
C PRO A 733 -8.84 1.18 -22.05
N ASN A 734 -7.62 1.31 -21.51
CA ASN A 734 -7.05 2.58 -21.07
C ASN A 734 -5.87 3.01 -21.92
N ALA A 735 -5.78 4.31 -22.11
CA ALA A 735 -4.63 5.01 -22.67
C ALA A 735 -3.90 5.82 -21.58
N ASN A 736 -2.63 6.10 -21.83
CA ASN A 736 -1.80 6.93 -20.97
C ASN A 736 -1.23 8.10 -21.78
N MET A 737 -1.23 9.28 -21.15
CA MET A 737 -0.49 10.46 -21.58
C MET A 737 0.69 10.68 -20.61
N LEU A 738 1.84 11.00 -21.13
CA LEU A 738 2.96 11.54 -20.37
C LEU A 738 3.55 12.71 -21.14
N VAL A 739 3.63 13.87 -20.49
CA VAL A 739 4.26 15.08 -21.00
C VAL A 739 5.47 15.36 -20.13
N ARG A 740 6.60 15.70 -20.73
CA ARG A 740 7.84 16.07 -20.02
C ARG A 740 8.39 17.41 -20.49
N LEU A 741 9.06 18.06 -19.55
CA LEU A 741 9.79 19.31 -19.76
C LEU A 741 11.02 19.31 -18.86
N GLN A 742 12.17 19.62 -19.42
CA GLN A 742 13.38 19.84 -18.63
C GLN A 742 13.37 21.23 -18.01
N VAL A 743 13.75 21.31 -16.74
CA VAL A 743 13.77 22.55 -15.97
C VAL A 743 15.19 22.81 -15.46
N PRO A 744 15.83 23.93 -15.86
CA PRO A 744 17.21 24.25 -15.49
C PRO A 744 17.35 24.74 -14.04
N LEU A 745 16.79 23.97 -13.10
CA LEU A 745 16.78 24.20 -11.66
C LEU A 745 17.26 22.99 -10.89
N ASN A 746 17.76 23.23 -9.68
CA ASN A 746 17.87 22.24 -8.63
C ASN A 746 17.14 22.71 -7.36
N ASP A 747 17.12 21.88 -6.33
CA ASP A 747 16.37 22.15 -5.09
C ASP A 747 16.99 23.21 -4.17
N LEU A 748 18.12 23.83 -4.55
CA LEU A 748 18.75 24.96 -3.85
C LEU A 748 18.59 26.29 -4.58
N ASP A 749 18.09 26.29 -5.82
CA ASP A 749 17.86 27.52 -6.56
C ASP A 749 16.77 28.38 -5.88
N ALA A 750 16.92 29.70 -6.02
CA ALA A 750 15.99 30.65 -5.40
C ALA A 750 14.54 30.48 -5.86
N ASP A 751 14.34 30.06 -7.10
CA ASP A 751 12.99 29.84 -7.66
C ASP A 751 12.38 28.47 -7.31
N TYR A 752 13.11 27.57 -6.63
CA TYR A 752 12.63 26.26 -6.24
C TYR A 752 11.31 26.30 -5.43
N PRO A 753 11.18 27.11 -4.36
CA PRO A 753 9.92 27.18 -3.61
C PRO A 753 8.75 27.68 -4.48
N ALA A 754 8.99 28.70 -5.30
CA ALA A 754 7.96 29.28 -6.14
C ALA A 754 7.46 28.29 -7.22
N LEU A 755 8.37 27.58 -7.90
CA LEU A 755 7.98 26.55 -8.87
C LEU A 755 7.34 25.34 -8.20
N SER A 756 7.79 24.96 -7.00
CA SER A 756 7.16 23.87 -6.23
C SER A 756 5.70 24.17 -5.93
N LEU A 757 5.41 25.40 -5.47
CA LEU A 757 4.03 25.82 -5.21
C LEU A 757 3.24 26.00 -6.52
N ALA A 758 3.84 26.57 -7.57
CA ALA A 758 3.20 26.69 -8.87
C ALA A 758 2.77 25.33 -9.45
N ASN A 759 3.65 24.31 -9.36
CA ASN A 759 3.32 22.96 -9.79
C ASN A 759 2.25 22.33 -8.90
N TYR A 760 2.27 22.59 -7.58
CA TYR A 760 1.25 22.10 -6.66
C TYR A 760 -0.15 22.60 -7.05
N LEU A 761 -0.25 23.88 -7.36
CA LEU A 761 -1.50 24.52 -7.80
C LEU A 761 -1.93 24.07 -9.20
N LEU A 762 -0.97 23.79 -10.09
CA LEU A 762 -1.26 23.38 -11.45
C LEU A 762 -1.77 21.94 -11.53
N GLY A 763 -1.07 20.98 -10.89
CA GLY A 763 -1.42 19.57 -11.10
C GLY A 763 -1.03 18.59 -9.98
N SER A 764 -0.29 19.02 -8.94
CA SER A 764 0.16 18.10 -7.89
C SER A 764 -0.81 18.03 -6.71
N GLY A 765 -1.52 19.10 -6.40
CA GLY A 765 -2.53 19.13 -5.36
C GLY A 765 -3.87 18.49 -5.81
N GLY A 766 -4.63 17.95 -4.90
CA GLY A 766 -5.93 17.34 -5.19
C GLY A 766 -7.05 18.35 -5.51
N SER A 767 -6.80 19.66 -5.32
CA SER A 767 -7.64 20.75 -5.81
C SER A 767 -6.97 21.54 -6.94
N SER A 768 -5.94 20.96 -7.54
CA SER A 768 -5.16 21.59 -8.62
C SER A 768 -6.00 21.80 -9.87
N ARG A 769 -5.58 22.72 -10.72
CA ARG A 769 -6.33 23.10 -11.93
C ARG A 769 -6.53 21.94 -12.91
N LEU A 770 -5.45 21.15 -13.15
CA LEU A 770 -5.56 19.97 -14.03
C LEU A 770 -6.55 18.93 -13.47
N TRP A 771 -6.51 18.73 -12.16
CA TRP A 771 -7.45 17.82 -11.49
C TRP A 771 -8.90 18.32 -11.61
N LYS A 772 -9.15 19.58 -11.25
CA LYS A 772 -10.48 20.20 -11.36
C LYS A 772 -11.03 20.15 -12.79
N ARG A 773 -10.19 20.48 -13.78
CA ARG A 773 -10.61 20.53 -15.17
C ARG A 773 -10.86 19.15 -15.75
N ILE A 774 -9.86 18.27 -15.69
CA ILE A 774 -9.87 17.01 -16.45
C ILE A 774 -10.62 15.90 -15.71
N ARG A 775 -10.51 15.85 -14.38
CA ARG A 775 -11.19 14.83 -13.58
C ARG A 775 -12.58 15.28 -13.12
N GLU A 776 -12.67 16.43 -12.43
CA GLU A 776 -13.90 16.80 -11.74
C GLU A 776 -14.93 17.42 -12.69
N THR A 777 -14.51 18.32 -13.60
CA THR A 777 -15.42 19.04 -14.48
C THR A 777 -15.80 18.22 -15.71
N GLU A 778 -14.83 17.60 -16.36
CA GLU A 778 -15.05 16.89 -17.63
C GLU A 778 -15.09 15.37 -17.48
N GLY A 779 -14.66 14.80 -16.35
CA GLY A 779 -14.68 13.37 -16.10
C GLY A 779 -13.89 12.53 -17.12
N LEU A 780 -12.84 13.11 -17.72
CA LEU A 780 -12.08 12.48 -18.79
C LEU A 780 -11.02 11.51 -18.31
N SER A 781 -10.56 11.66 -17.07
CA SER A 781 -9.44 10.90 -16.50
C SER A 781 -9.71 10.56 -15.04
N TYR A 782 -9.37 9.34 -14.64
CA TYR A 782 -9.37 8.95 -13.24
C TYR A 782 -8.20 9.56 -12.47
N ASP A 783 -7.03 9.63 -13.08
CA ASP A 783 -5.80 10.16 -12.48
C ASP A 783 -5.12 11.11 -13.46
N VAL A 784 -5.08 12.37 -13.07
CA VAL A 784 -4.33 13.43 -13.78
C VAL A 784 -3.53 14.22 -12.79
N ARG A 785 -2.23 14.35 -13.04
CA ARG A 785 -1.35 15.09 -12.16
C ARG A 785 -0.13 15.66 -12.87
N SER A 786 0.49 16.66 -12.26
CA SER A 786 1.85 17.08 -12.62
C SER A 786 2.78 16.96 -11.40
N GLN A 787 4.05 16.73 -11.67
CA GLN A 787 5.11 16.69 -10.66
C GLN A 787 6.41 17.25 -11.20
N VAL A 788 7.32 17.60 -10.30
CA VAL A 788 8.70 17.92 -10.64
C VAL A 788 9.62 16.93 -9.95
N ASP A 789 10.39 16.22 -10.75
CA ASP A 789 11.48 15.37 -10.26
C ASP A 789 12.72 16.24 -10.06
N TRP A 790 12.91 16.67 -8.82
CA TRP A 790 13.97 17.61 -8.46
C TRP A 790 15.34 16.94 -8.44
N ASN A 791 16.29 17.54 -9.13
CA ASN A 791 17.70 17.20 -8.97
C ASN A 791 18.28 18.03 -7.81
N SER A 792 19.06 17.39 -6.93
CA SER A 792 19.64 18.07 -5.78
C SER A 792 21.08 18.59 -6.02
N ILE A 793 21.66 18.32 -7.19
CA ILE A 793 23.05 18.72 -7.52
C ILE A 793 23.11 19.43 -8.87
N ASP A 794 22.69 18.72 -9.94
CA ASP A 794 22.71 19.29 -11.28
C ASP A 794 21.46 20.14 -11.52
N ARG A 795 21.58 21.22 -12.27
CA ARG A 795 20.42 22.04 -12.68
C ARG A 795 19.70 21.38 -13.84
N ASN A 796 19.13 20.22 -13.58
CA ASN A 796 18.44 19.35 -14.51
C ASN A 796 17.29 18.63 -13.81
N SER A 797 16.29 19.38 -13.39
CA SER A 797 15.04 18.83 -12.90
C SER A 797 14.09 18.54 -14.06
N ILE A 798 13.10 17.66 -13.85
CA ILE A 798 12.13 17.29 -14.88
C ILE A 798 10.74 17.60 -14.36
N TRP A 799 10.04 18.53 -15.01
CA TRP A 799 8.61 18.67 -14.83
C TRP A 799 7.90 17.65 -15.74
N GLN A 800 6.90 16.96 -15.23
CA GLN A 800 6.11 16.04 -16.02
C GLN A 800 4.64 16.09 -15.62
N ALA A 801 3.76 15.83 -16.59
CA ALA A 801 2.33 15.65 -16.37
C ALA A 801 1.86 14.35 -16.99
N SER A 802 0.95 13.67 -16.31
CA SER A 802 0.41 12.37 -16.75
C SER A 802 -1.11 12.32 -16.59
N ALA A 803 -1.76 11.53 -17.44
CA ALA A 803 -3.17 11.21 -17.31
C ALA A 803 -3.46 9.79 -17.80
N ILE A 804 -4.44 9.13 -17.16
CA ILE A 804 -4.95 7.81 -17.56
C ILE A 804 -6.41 8.00 -17.98
N PHE A 805 -6.76 7.58 -19.21
CA PHE A 805 -8.06 7.90 -19.80
C PHE A 805 -8.51 6.83 -20.81
N ALA A 806 -9.78 6.82 -21.16
CA ALA A 806 -10.30 5.95 -22.21
C ALA A 806 -9.79 6.41 -23.61
N PRO A 807 -9.28 5.53 -24.48
CA PRO A 807 -8.60 5.89 -25.74
C PRO A 807 -9.38 6.87 -26.63
N GLN A 808 -10.71 6.75 -26.69
CA GLN A 808 -11.59 7.64 -27.44
C GLN A 808 -11.59 9.08 -26.93
N ASN A 809 -11.17 9.32 -25.69
CA ASN A 809 -11.09 10.64 -25.06
C ASN A 809 -9.75 11.35 -25.29
N ARG A 810 -8.80 10.74 -26.01
CA ARG A 810 -7.45 11.29 -26.21
C ARG A 810 -7.44 12.78 -26.62
N ALA A 811 -8.20 13.10 -27.67
CA ALA A 811 -8.22 14.50 -28.18
C ALA A 811 -8.79 15.48 -27.14
N LYS A 812 -9.79 15.05 -26.37
CA LYS A 812 -10.40 15.88 -25.29
C LYS A 812 -9.42 16.07 -24.13
N VAL A 813 -8.75 15.01 -23.68
CA VAL A 813 -7.75 15.07 -22.60
C VAL A 813 -6.61 15.98 -23.00
N GLU A 814 -6.10 15.82 -24.22
CA GLU A 814 -5.02 16.67 -24.73
C GLU A 814 -5.44 18.14 -24.81
N ALA A 815 -6.62 18.43 -25.36
CA ALA A 815 -7.15 19.79 -25.45
C ALA A 815 -7.34 20.41 -24.06
N ALA A 816 -8.00 19.70 -23.14
CA ALA A 816 -8.22 20.16 -21.78
C ALA A 816 -6.90 20.42 -21.03
N PHE A 817 -5.91 19.53 -21.19
CA PHE A 817 -4.57 19.73 -20.62
C PHE A 817 -3.90 20.97 -21.17
N ARG A 818 -3.82 21.13 -22.51
CA ARG A 818 -3.16 22.28 -23.15
C ARG A 818 -3.86 23.60 -22.82
N GLU A 819 -5.17 23.63 -22.87
CA GLU A 819 -5.98 24.81 -22.54
C GLU A 819 -5.78 25.21 -21.09
N GLU A 820 -5.78 24.27 -20.15
CA GLU A 820 -5.62 24.59 -18.74
C GLU A 820 -4.22 25.10 -18.40
N VAL A 821 -3.19 24.47 -18.99
CA VAL A 821 -1.81 24.98 -18.87
C VAL A 821 -1.70 26.38 -19.48
N ALA A 822 -2.24 26.60 -20.68
CA ALA A 822 -2.23 27.91 -21.32
C ALA A 822 -2.98 28.96 -20.49
N ARG A 823 -4.13 28.60 -19.91
CA ARG A 823 -4.91 29.47 -19.01
C ARG A 823 -4.10 29.81 -17.75
N ALA A 824 -3.45 28.83 -17.13
CA ALA A 824 -2.61 29.06 -15.96
C ALA A 824 -1.45 30.00 -16.26
N LEU A 825 -0.82 29.87 -17.43
CA LEU A 825 0.28 30.75 -17.86
C LEU A 825 -0.21 32.16 -18.17
N LYS A 826 -1.37 32.29 -18.82
CA LYS A 826 -1.92 33.59 -19.22
C LYS A 826 -2.45 34.37 -18.02
N ASP A 827 -3.38 33.75 -17.29
CA ASP A 827 -4.15 34.44 -16.26
C ASP A 827 -3.47 34.40 -14.89
N GLY A 828 -2.55 33.45 -14.67
CA GLY A 828 -1.92 33.17 -13.38
C GLY A 828 -2.88 32.46 -12.41
N PHE A 829 -2.39 32.23 -11.20
CA PHE A 829 -3.20 31.75 -10.09
C PHE A 829 -3.90 32.94 -9.39
N THR A 830 -4.90 32.66 -8.60
CA THR A 830 -5.65 33.65 -7.82
C THR A 830 -5.07 33.79 -6.40
N PRO A 831 -5.36 34.87 -5.67
CA PRO A 831 -4.96 35.00 -4.27
C PRO A 831 -5.50 33.87 -3.37
N LEU A 832 -6.69 33.36 -3.67
CA LEU A 832 -7.31 32.26 -2.93
C LEU A 832 -6.55 30.95 -3.18
N GLU A 833 -6.26 30.62 -4.45
CA GLU A 833 -5.46 29.44 -4.79
C GLU A 833 -4.07 29.50 -4.13
N LEU A 834 -3.42 30.67 -4.12
CA LEU A 834 -2.15 30.86 -3.46
C LEU A 834 -2.24 30.52 -1.96
N ALA A 835 -3.21 31.13 -1.26
CA ALA A 835 -3.34 30.93 0.18
C ALA A 835 -3.66 29.48 0.55
N GLU A 836 -4.60 28.86 -0.16
CA GLU A 836 -4.98 27.46 0.06
C GLU A 836 -3.86 26.50 -0.30
N GLY A 837 -3.22 26.69 -1.45
CA GLY A 837 -2.13 25.83 -1.91
C GLY A 837 -0.87 25.93 -1.06
N MET A 838 -0.52 27.12 -0.61
CA MET A 838 0.60 27.34 0.31
C MET A 838 0.37 26.60 1.63
N ALA A 839 -0.80 26.77 2.25
CA ALA A 839 -1.14 26.09 3.49
C ALA A 839 -1.13 24.56 3.30
N SER A 840 -1.71 24.08 2.21
CA SER A 840 -1.76 22.65 1.88
C SER A 840 -0.35 22.07 1.66
N LEU A 841 0.49 22.73 0.88
CA LEU A 841 1.85 22.26 0.58
C LEU A 841 2.71 22.25 1.85
N LEU A 842 2.62 23.27 2.71
CA LEU A 842 3.33 23.30 3.99
C LEU A 842 2.88 22.16 4.92
N ASN A 843 1.58 21.92 5.02
CA ASN A 843 1.05 20.81 5.79
C ASN A 843 1.50 19.45 5.23
N PHE A 844 1.48 19.29 3.90
CA PHE A 844 1.99 18.08 3.25
C PHE A 844 3.46 17.83 3.57
N ARG A 845 4.30 18.86 3.51
CA ARG A 845 5.73 18.79 3.86
C ARG A 845 5.94 18.47 5.36
N GLN A 846 5.10 19.02 6.24
CA GLN A 846 5.11 18.70 7.66
C GLN A 846 4.73 17.24 7.90
N LEU A 847 3.68 16.75 7.23
CA LEU A 847 3.28 15.35 7.31
C LEU A 847 4.40 14.41 6.84
N GLY A 848 5.10 14.74 5.73
CA GLY A 848 6.24 13.95 5.27
C GLY A 848 7.37 13.83 6.30
N ARG A 849 7.60 14.88 7.10
CA ARG A 849 8.57 14.84 8.21
C ARG A 849 8.06 14.09 9.45
N ALA A 850 6.77 13.86 9.55
CA ALA A 850 6.20 13.05 10.62
C ALA A 850 6.35 11.53 10.33
N GLN A 851 6.63 11.16 9.08
CA GLN A 851 6.83 9.76 8.68
C GLN A 851 8.29 9.37 8.78
N ASP A 852 8.57 8.29 9.53
CA ASP A 852 9.94 7.81 9.76
C ASP A 852 10.67 7.44 8.48
N ASP A 853 9.95 6.84 7.51
CA ASP A 853 10.48 6.50 6.20
C ASP A 853 10.93 7.75 5.43
N GLY A 854 10.13 8.82 5.43
CA GLY A 854 10.50 10.10 4.83
C GLY A 854 11.73 10.74 5.48
N VAL A 855 11.78 10.69 6.80
CA VAL A 855 12.91 11.25 7.58
C VAL A 855 14.19 10.46 7.34
N VAL A 856 14.15 9.13 7.35
CA VAL A 856 15.36 8.29 7.19
C VAL A 856 16.01 8.48 5.82
N PHE A 857 15.21 8.55 4.75
CA PHE A 857 15.75 8.83 3.42
C PHE A 857 16.29 10.25 3.29
N THR A 858 15.62 11.22 3.92
CA THR A 858 16.09 12.62 3.95
C THR A 858 17.41 12.75 4.72
N LEU A 859 17.57 12.07 5.86
CA LEU A 859 18.83 12.03 6.61
C LEU A 859 19.96 11.43 5.77
N ALA A 860 19.75 10.31 5.11
CA ALA A 860 20.74 9.69 4.24
C ALA A 860 21.12 10.61 3.07
N SER A 861 20.12 11.23 2.43
CA SER A 861 20.35 12.20 1.35
C SER A 861 21.12 13.42 1.85
N ASN A 862 20.76 13.95 3.01
CA ASN A 862 21.43 15.09 3.62
C ASN A 862 22.90 14.80 3.94
N LEU A 863 23.22 13.59 4.44
CA LEU A 863 24.62 13.17 4.64
C LEU A 863 25.45 13.20 3.34
N TYR A 864 24.84 12.74 2.23
CA TYR A 864 25.46 12.76 0.91
C TYR A 864 25.69 14.17 0.41
N LEU A 865 24.66 15.02 0.55
CA LEU A 865 24.65 16.38 0.04
C LEU A 865 25.38 17.38 0.97
N GLY A 866 25.83 16.98 2.15
CA GLY A 866 26.40 17.87 3.16
C GLY A 866 25.39 18.88 3.71
N ARG A 867 24.15 18.43 3.92
CA ARG A 867 22.99 19.27 4.36
C ARG A 867 22.45 18.75 5.70
N THR A 868 21.52 19.55 6.28
CA THR A 868 20.67 19.16 7.40
C THR A 868 19.22 19.55 7.11
N PHE A 869 18.32 19.27 8.03
CA PHE A 869 16.92 19.72 7.94
C PHE A 869 16.76 21.26 7.98
N ALA A 870 17.82 22.01 8.28
CA ALA A 870 17.84 23.47 8.12
C ALA A 870 17.51 23.90 6.68
N VAL A 871 17.83 23.08 5.67
CA VAL A 871 17.40 23.33 4.28
C VAL A 871 15.89 23.24 4.16
N ALA A 872 15.28 22.23 4.74
CA ALA A 872 13.81 22.09 4.74
C ALA A 872 13.13 23.25 5.47
N ALA A 873 13.69 23.69 6.60
CA ALA A 873 13.19 24.86 7.34
C ALA A 873 13.23 26.14 6.48
N ARG A 874 14.35 26.39 5.78
CA ARG A 874 14.47 27.53 4.87
C ARG A 874 13.46 27.49 3.73
N VAL A 875 13.25 26.32 3.15
CA VAL A 875 12.26 26.12 2.08
C VAL A 875 10.85 26.37 2.61
N ASP A 876 10.52 25.88 3.80
CA ASP A 876 9.20 26.11 4.41
C ASP A 876 8.96 27.59 4.70
N ALA A 877 9.98 28.30 5.23
CA ALA A 877 9.92 29.74 5.44
C ALA A 877 9.73 30.50 4.11
N ALA A 878 10.53 30.14 3.10
CA ALA A 878 10.43 30.77 1.79
C ALA A 878 9.05 30.52 1.13
N LEU A 879 8.50 29.31 1.26
CA LEU A 879 7.14 28.99 0.80
C LEU A 879 6.09 29.88 1.49
N GLY A 880 6.23 30.09 2.81
CA GLY A 880 5.29 30.91 3.59
C GLY A 880 5.33 32.42 3.25
N GLU A 881 6.40 32.89 2.61
CA GLU A 881 6.61 34.29 2.22
C GLU A 881 6.34 34.57 0.73
N LEU A 882 5.98 33.53 -0.06
CA LEU A 882 5.77 33.70 -1.50
C LEU A 882 4.60 34.63 -1.81
N THR A 883 4.83 35.54 -2.72
CA THR A 883 3.78 36.37 -3.31
C THR A 883 3.20 35.73 -4.55
N LEU A 884 1.98 36.12 -4.90
CA LEU A 884 1.29 35.65 -6.10
C LEU A 884 2.13 35.92 -7.38
N ASP A 885 2.76 37.08 -7.43
CA ASP A 885 3.62 37.46 -8.58
C ASP A 885 4.82 36.54 -8.73
N GLN A 886 5.45 36.15 -7.62
CA GLN A 886 6.60 35.23 -7.64
C GLN A 886 6.19 33.85 -8.15
N VAL A 887 5.06 33.34 -7.68
CA VAL A 887 4.57 32.03 -8.09
C VAL A 887 4.17 32.04 -9.57
N ASN A 888 3.45 33.05 -10.00
CA ASN A 888 3.07 33.23 -11.41
C ASN A 888 4.28 33.49 -12.34
N ALA A 889 5.27 34.22 -11.87
CA ALA A 889 6.51 34.42 -12.62
C ALA A 889 7.31 33.11 -12.76
N ALA A 890 7.41 32.30 -11.71
CA ALA A 890 8.07 31.00 -11.77
C ALA A 890 7.33 30.03 -12.71
N LEU A 891 6.00 30.00 -12.66
CA LEU A 891 5.22 29.19 -13.61
C LEU A 891 5.54 29.57 -15.05
N ARG A 892 5.46 30.86 -15.40
CA ARG A 892 5.73 31.36 -16.77
C ARG A 892 7.18 31.16 -17.21
N LYS A 893 8.12 31.24 -16.29
CA LYS A 893 9.53 31.08 -16.58
C LYS A 893 9.91 29.62 -16.89
N TYR A 894 9.32 28.68 -16.20
CA TYR A 894 9.76 27.29 -16.22
C TYR A 894 8.81 26.32 -16.91
N VAL A 895 7.51 26.60 -16.97
CA VAL A 895 6.55 25.77 -17.71
C VAL A 895 6.36 26.37 -19.09
N THR A 896 7.09 25.84 -20.06
CA THR A 896 7.16 26.32 -21.44
C THR A 896 6.57 25.30 -22.40
N PRO A 897 5.27 25.43 -22.77
CA PRO A 897 4.57 24.44 -23.60
C PRO A 897 5.22 24.14 -24.95
N ASP A 898 5.90 25.11 -25.53
CA ASP A 898 6.61 24.97 -26.82
C ASP A 898 7.78 23.95 -26.76
N LEU A 899 8.24 23.65 -25.55
CA LEU A 899 9.30 22.69 -25.28
C LEU A 899 8.77 21.35 -24.75
N PHE A 900 7.45 21.17 -24.68
CA PHE A 900 6.88 19.92 -24.22
C PHE A 900 7.21 18.76 -25.14
N VAL A 901 7.67 17.67 -24.53
CA VAL A 901 7.78 16.37 -25.17
C VAL A 901 6.65 15.51 -24.62
N SER A 902 5.81 15.02 -25.50
CA SER A 902 4.61 14.27 -25.11
C SER A 902 4.50 12.92 -25.81
N ALA A 903 4.05 11.91 -25.08
CA ALA A 903 3.73 10.61 -25.61
C ALA A 903 2.35 10.16 -25.14
N PHE A 904 1.60 9.56 -26.04
CA PHE A 904 0.31 8.95 -25.79
C PHE A 904 0.38 7.49 -26.22
N ALA A 905 0.10 6.57 -25.32
CA ALA A 905 -0.04 5.15 -25.65
C ALA A 905 -1.46 4.68 -25.38
N GLY A 906 -2.02 3.91 -26.30
CA GLY A 906 -3.39 3.43 -26.22
C GLY A 906 -3.86 2.73 -27.51
N ASP A 907 -5.08 2.20 -27.46
CA ASP A 907 -5.75 1.68 -28.65
C ASP A 907 -6.53 2.81 -29.35
N PHE A 908 -5.80 3.58 -30.14
CA PHE A 908 -6.34 4.75 -30.84
C PHE A 908 -6.90 4.36 -32.22
N ARG A 909 -7.64 3.28 -32.32
CA ARG A 909 -8.35 2.91 -33.53
C ARG A 909 -9.36 4.01 -33.94
N PRO A 910 -9.49 4.36 -35.23
CA PRO A 910 -10.41 5.39 -35.70
C PRO A 910 -11.88 5.01 -35.45
#